data_aa3bc8d2f73a284a31e56eecb1baaef6
#
_entry.id   aa3bc8d2f73a284a31e56eecb1baaef6
#
_cell.length_a   1.000
_cell.length_b   1.000
_cell.length_c   1.000
_cell.angle_alpha   90.00
_cell.angle_beta   90.00
_cell.angle_gamma   90.00
#
_symmetry.space_group_name_H-M   'P 1'
#
loop_
_entity.id
_entity.type
_entity.pdbx_description
1 polymer ?
#
loop_
_entity_poly.entity_id
_entity_poly.type
_entity_poly.pdbx_seq_one_letter_code
_entity_poly.pdbx_strand_id
1 'polypeptide(L)'
;MTRRGPGPDGGREGALHDELESWLSLRTDELIAGGLDPREARRRALIELGGAEQVKESVRDVRRGRLLEQTLRDVRYAVRGMVRSPGFTAAAVLALSLGIGASVAIFSVVRAVLLRPLPYREPDRLAVLLHRGSNPTSPANFLDWRRESRAFADMGAAEYWVPNLTGAGESESVRALRVTAGLLPMLGVSPQLGRLFVSGEDEPGRDRVVILGDGLWRRRFGADRGVVGRTISLDGEKYEVVGVMPRDFDFPVFWAKGRELWAPLAFGARASSRTGFSLRVFGRLAPNATLAAARAEIASITAGLERRYPGTNREVTVTSLPEAVVGDIRPALLVLSGAVGLLLLIGCANVAHMLLARGAARRREVALRSALGATRSRIVRQLLTESLVLSVSSGVAGVLLAAAAVRGLAALAPAFLPRVEGVSVDPVVLAFGVALALATGAVFGLLPALDASRPDVAVALRQGERGSSSGVGRLRGVLVASEFALAIVLLVGAALLARSFLGLRRIDPGFRAEGVLTLTVSVAGTAQAEPSRRGGFYERLLESARSAPGVRTAGMINHLPIAGDIWGLPYDIEGRPAAAPADSPFATYRVVLPGYFAAMGIPLRSGRDVRSSDRSGAPGVVIVNESLARRDWPGESALGKRISFDSEDGHPLWRTVVGVAPDVVRSSWTEKPEPEAYLPYLQERNYLERPGSHFQYMTLVVRTEGDPAAAAASLRGVIAAQDPAATVSEVQTMSHVVADATADTRFYLILFAFFAAAAAALAGIGVFGVVSYAVSRRTREFGIRLALGAGRRDLVAMVVGESMRVALAGSAAGVAAALALTGLMRGLLYGVGARDPATIAGVALVLAAVALVASWLPARRASRVDPRTALQAE
;
A
#
# COMPACT_ATOMS: atom_id res chain seq x y z
N MET A 1 6.35 51.80 44.52
CA MET A 1 5.17 51.46 45.30
C MET A 1 3.94 51.90 44.50
N THR A 2 3.38 51.09 43.63
CA THR A 2 2.12 51.33 42.91
C THR A 2 1.13 50.29 43.38
N ARG A 3 0.13 50.74 44.17
CA ARG A 3 -1.03 49.91 44.56
C ARG A 3 -1.86 49.50 43.33
N ARG A 4 -1.84 48.21 43.03
CA ARG A 4 -2.83 47.64 42.13
C ARG A 4 -4.17 47.65 42.84
N GLY A 5 -5.16 48.38 42.33
CA GLY A 5 -6.56 48.33 42.75
C GLY A 5 -7.15 46.91 42.58
N PRO A 6 -8.17 46.48 43.36
CA PRO A 6 -8.81 45.21 43.22
C PRO A 6 -9.47 45.13 41.83
N GLY A 7 -9.18 44.05 41.09
CA GLY A 7 -9.84 43.79 39.82
C GLY A 7 -11.34 43.54 40.02
N PRO A 8 -12.16 43.51 38.96
CA PRO A 8 -13.62 43.47 39.03
C PRO A 8 -14.20 42.23 39.74
N ASP A 9 -13.36 41.21 40.03
CA ASP A 9 -13.75 39.98 40.73
C ASP A 9 -13.72 40.13 42.30
N GLY A 10 -12.92 41.04 42.85
CA GLY A 10 -12.85 41.23 44.30
C GLY A 10 -14.12 41.79 44.93
N GLY A 11 -14.87 42.62 44.19
CA GLY A 11 -16.13 43.19 44.66
C GLY A 11 -17.30 42.17 44.69
N ARG A 12 -17.27 41.16 43.81
CA ARG A 12 -18.34 40.13 43.76
C ARG A 12 -18.06 38.95 44.69
N GLU A 13 -16.86 38.69 45.06
CA GLU A 13 -16.49 37.71 46.11
C GLU A 13 -16.85 38.25 47.48
N GLY A 14 -16.67 39.56 47.69
CA GLY A 14 -17.17 40.25 48.87
C GLY A 14 -18.69 40.13 49.01
N ALA A 15 -19.41 40.44 47.95
CA ALA A 15 -20.90 40.34 47.93
C ALA A 15 -21.41 38.94 48.25
N LEU A 16 -20.77 37.87 47.73
CA LEU A 16 -21.17 36.48 48.04
C LEU A 16 -20.79 36.11 49.49
N HIS A 17 -19.73 36.67 50.03
CA HIS A 17 -19.37 36.47 51.44
C HIS A 17 -20.39 37.11 52.33
N ASP A 18 -20.76 38.35 52.05
CA ASP A 18 -21.76 39.11 52.79
C ASP A 18 -23.17 38.46 52.73
N GLU A 19 -23.54 37.86 51.59
CA GLU A 19 -24.79 37.12 51.41
C GLU A 19 -24.82 35.82 52.23
N LEU A 20 -23.72 35.08 52.27
CA LEU A 20 -23.55 33.87 53.08
C LEU A 20 -23.51 34.19 54.58
N GLU A 21 -22.89 35.29 55.02
CA GLU A 21 -22.90 35.73 56.38
C GLU A 21 -24.29 36.22 56.84
N SER A 22 -24.99 36.94 55.95
CA SER A 22 -26.38 37.36 56.19
C SER A 22 -27.31 36.16 56.31
N TRP A 23 -27.19 35.15 55.46
CA TRP A 23 -27.95 33.90 55.55
C TRP A 23 -27.62 33.14 56.87
N LEU A 24 -26.38 33.06 57.26
CA LEU A 24 -25.91 32.42 58.47
C LEU A 24 -26.47 33.12 59.73
N SER A 25 -26.48 34.47 59.76
CA SER A 25 -27.06 35.26 60.86
C SER A 25 -28.57 35.06 60.96
N LEU A 26 -29.29 35.21 59.87
CA LEU A 26 -30.77 34.99 59.81
C LEU A 26 -31.15 33.57 60.27
N ARG A 27 -30.43 32.55 59.75
CA ARG A 27 -30.73 31.16 60.17
C ARG A 27 -30.34 30.83 61.59
N THR A 28 -29.30 31.47 62.12
CA THR A 28 -28.93 31.37 63.54
C THR A 28 -30.01 31.99 64.41
N ASP A 29 -30.51 33.16 64.06
CA ASP A 29 -31.56 33.86 64.77
C ASP A 29 -32.86 33.08 64.76
N GLU A 30 -33.25 32.45 63.60
CA GLU A 30 -34.44 31.56 63.54
C GLU A 30 -34.32 30.35 64.50
N LEU A 31 -33.10 29.73 64.54
CA LEU A 31 -32.85 28.57 65.41
C LEU A 31 -32.82 28.97 66.90
N ILE A 32 -32.38 30.21 67.22
CA ILE A 32 -32.48 30.77 68.61
C ILE A 32 -33.94 31.04 68.98
N ALA A 33 -34.74 31.64 68.07
CA ALA A 33 -36.16 31.85 68.28
C ALA A 33 -36.95 30.52 68.45
N GLY A 34 -36.43 29.42 67.86
CA GLY A 34 -36.97 28.06 68.08
C GLY A 34 -36.49 27.36 69.34
N GLY A 35 -35.82 28.07 70.28
CA GLY A 35 -35.41 27.57 71.62
C GLY A 35 -34.10 26.89 71.74
N LEU A 36 -33.22 27.01 70.79
CA LEU A 36 -31.86 26.47 70.83
C LEU A 36 -30.87 27.48 71.46
N ASP A 37 -29.88 26.96 72.21
CA ASP A 37 -28.79 27.78 72.76
C ASP A 37 -28.00 28.47 71.60
N PRO A 38 -27.58 29.72 71.74
CA PRO A 38 -26.92 30.46 70.62
C PRO A 38 -25.71 29.79 70.02
N ARG A 39 -24.93 29.05 70.82
CA ARG A 39 -23.73 28.31 70.30
C ARG A 39 -24.15 27.07 69.46
N GLU A 40 -25.18 26.34 69.90
CA GLU A 40 -25.72 25.17 69.19
C GLU A 40 -26.49 25.57 67.94
N ALA A 41 -27.25 26.71 67.98
CA ALA A 41 -27.93 27.29 66.85
C ALA A 41 -26.98 27.66 65.70
N ARG A 42 -25.85 28.32 66.03
CA ARG A 42 -24.82 28.68 65.07
C ARG A 42 -24.08 27.43 64.50
N ARG A 43 -23.85 26.44 65.31
CA ARG A 43 -23.28 25.17 64.87
C ARG A 43 -24.22 24.45 63.92
N ARG A 44 -25.48 24.40 64.17
CA ARG A 44 -26.49 23.79 63.28
C ARG A 44 -26.64 24.55 61.96
N ALA A 45 -26.70 25.88 62.02
CA ALA A 45 -26.76 26.70 60.85
C ALA A 45 -25.51 26.48 59.92
N LEU A 46 -24.31 26.32 60.50
CA LEU A 46 -23.09 25.97 59.77
C LEU A 46 -23.13 24.56 59.15
N ILE A 47 -23.74 23.59 59.84
CA ILE A 47 -23.90 22.22 59.33
C ILE A 47 -24.92 22.20 58.20
N GLU A 48 -26.07 22.95 58.34
CA GLU A 48 -27.06 23.09 57.27
C GLU A 48 -26.49 23.80 56.02
N LEU A 49 -25.61 24.76 56.20
CA LEU A 49 -24.92 25.43 55.08
C LEU A 49 -24.00 24.48 54.29
N GLY A 50 -23.57 23.39 54.92
CA GLY A 50 -22.71 22.39 54.27
C GLY A 50 -21.28 22.82 54.00
N GLY A 51 -20.80 23.93 54.68
CA GLY A 51 -19.49 24.51 54.52
C GLY A 51 -19.49 25.72 53.56
N ALA A 52 -19.22 26.93 54.12
CA ALA A 52 -19.25 28.17 53.35
C ALA A 52 -18.32 28.18 52.14
N GLU A 53 -17.18 27.49 52.17
CA GLU A 53 -16.25 27.34 51.04
C GLU A 53 -16.81 26.39 49.95
N GLN A 54 -17.58 25.36 50.34
CA GLN A 54 -18.24 24.44 49.38
C GLN A 54 -19.35 25.15 48.61
N VAL A 55 -20.14 26.01 49.26
CA VAL A 55 -21.20 26.81 48.62
C VAL A 55 -20.55 27.87 47.73
N LYS A 56 -19.47 28.53 48.16
CA LYS A 56 -18.72 29.48 47.35
C LYS A 56 -18.17 28.76 46.10
N GLU A 57 -17.72 27.54 46.21
CA GLU A 57 -17.16 26.76 45.08
C GLU A 57 -18.24 26.31 44.12
N SER A 58 -19.41 25.88 44.61
CA SER A 58 -20.56 25.51 43.76
C SER A 58 -21.15 26.69 42.98
N VAL A 59 -21.23 27.88 43.59
CA VAL A 59 -21.65 29.12 42.90
C VAL A 59 -20.60 29.58 41.89
N ARG A 60 -19.36 29.38 42.20
CA ARG A 60 -18.25 29.60 41.25
C ARG A 60 -18.32 28.65 40.05
N ASP A 61 -18.74 27.41 40.20
CA ASP A 61 -18.80 26.41 39.13
C ASP A 61 -19.92 26.65 38.09
N VAL A 62 -20.96 27.40 38.44
CA VAL A 62 -22.07 27.76 37.52
C VAL A 62 -21.72 28.86 36.52
N ARG A 63 -20.59 29.57 36.64
CA ARG A 63 -20.22 30.67 35.74
C ARG A 63 -19.58 30.18 34.44
N ARG A 64 -20.22 30.45 33.26
CA ARG A 64 -19.82 30.06 31.92
C ARG A 64 -18.35 30.40 31.51
N GLY A 65 -17.70 31.43 32.06
CA GLY A 65 -16.32 31.83 31.77
C GLY A 65 -15.25 31.00 32.51
N ARG A 66 -15.61 30.32 33.58
CA ARG A 66 -14.65 29.65 34.48
C ARG A 66 -14.22 28.27 34.03
N LEU A 67 -15.02 27.58 33.22
CA LEU A 67 -14.60 26.31 32.60
C LEU A 67 -13.39 26.50 31.70
N LEU A 68 -13.34 27.58 30.91
CA LEU A 68 -12.21 27.93 30.07
C LEU A 68 -10.95 28.27 30.88
N GLU A 69 -11.08 29.10 31.95
CA GLU A 69 -9.92 29.42 32.82
C GLU A 69 -9.38 28.18 33.56
N GLN A 70 -10.26 27.33 34.05
CA GLN A 70 -9.88 26.10 34.70
C GLN A 70 -9.20 25.15 33.74
N THR A 71 -9.72 25.01 32.52
CA THR A 71 -9.10 24.17 31.48
C THR A 71 -7.71 24.71 31.10
N LEU A 72 -7.56 26.03 30.95
CA LEU A 72 -6.24 26.64 30.69
C LEU A 72 -5.24 26.43 31.82
N ARG A 73 -5.70 26.47 33.07
CA ARG A 73 -4.86 26.15 34.24
C ARG A 73 -4.46 24.67 34.24
N ASP A 74 -5.41 23.75 33.94
CA ASP A 74 -5.18 22.32 33.84
C ASP A 74 -4.18 22.01 32.70
N VAL A 75 -4.28 22.66 31.54
CA VAL A 75 -3.32 22.55 30.44
C VAL A 75 -1.93 23.04 30.86
N ARG A 76 -1.83 24.23 31.52
CA ARG A 76 -0.52 24.72 32.00
C ARG A 76 0.10 23.77 33.02
N TYR A 77 -0.72 23.18 33.90
CA TYR A 77 -0.27 22.17 34.85
C TYR A 77 0.23 20.92 34.16
N ALA A 78 -0.48 20.42 33.16
CA ALA A 78 -0.12 19.27 32.33
C ALA A 78 1.24 19.49 31.63
N VAL A 79 1.41 20.64 30.95
CA VAL A 79 2.67 21.00 30.27
C VAL A 79 3.86 21.07 31.27
N ARG A 80 3.67 21.70 32.42
CA ARG A 80 4.74 21.74 33.47
C ARG A 80 5.06 20.33 33.96
N GLY A 81 4.05 19.47 34.11
CA GLY A 81 4.22 18.07 34.51
C GLY A 81 5.01 17.24 33.47
N MET A 82 4.79 17.52 32.18
CA MET A 82 5.54 16.90 31.06
C MET A 82 7.03 17.31 31.07
N VAL A 83 7.31 18.60 31.28
CA VAL A 83 8.69 19.13 31.36
C VAL A 83 9.44 18.60 32.59
N ARG A 84 8.76 18.44 33.71
CA ARG A 84 9.39 17.91 34.96
C ARG A 84 9.69 16.41 34.90
N SER A 85 9.08 15.65 33.98
CA SER A 85 9.33 14.22 33.83
C SER A 85 9.67 13.88 32.37
N PRO A 86 10.86 14.29 31.87
CA PRO A 86 11.21 14.20 30.46
C PRO A 86 11.29 12.77 29.96
N GLY A 87 11.80 11.82 30.73
CA GLY A 87 11.87 10.40 30.35
C GLY A 87 10.50 9.76 30.14
N PHE A 88 9.54 10.03 31.03
CA PHE A 88 8.15 9.59 30.86
C PHE A 88 7.51 10.21 29.61
N THR A 89 7.66 11.53 29.48
CA THR A 89 7.07 12.27 28.35
C THR A 89 7.62 11.80 27.02
N ALA A 90 8.94 11.63 26.92
CA ALA A 90 9.58 11.14 25.70
C ALA A 90 9.09 9.74 25.32
N ALA A 91 9.05 8.80 26.27
CA ALA A 91 8.59 7.46 26.04
C ALA A 91 7.10 7.41 25.61
N ALA A 92 6.24 8.18 26.26
CA ALA A 92 4.83 8.24 25.95
C ALA A 92 4.58 8.93 24.58
N VAL A 93 5.27 10.03 24.31
CA VAL A 93 5.17 10.73 23.01
C VAL A 93 5.68 9.82 21.89
N LEU A 94 6.83 9.15 22.06
CA LEU A 94 7.34 8.22 21.05
C LEU A 94 6.36 7.07 20.78
N ALA A 95 5.81 6.45 21.83
CA ALA A 95 4.88 5.34 21.69
C ALA A 95 3.62 5.74 20.92
N LEU A 96 2.98 6.85 21.29
CA LEU A 96 1.79 7.34 20.62
C LEU A 96 2.06 7.93 19.24
N SER A 97 3.18 8.67 19.08
CA SER A 97 3.51 9.28 17.78
C SER A 97 3.81 8.24 16.71
N LEU A 98 4.42 7.10 17.06
CA LEU A 98 4.60 5.98 16.13
C LEU A 98 3.25 5.39 15.70
N GLY A 99 2.33 5.13 16.65
CA GLY A 99 1.01 4.59 16.34
C GLY A 99 0.14 5.56 15.55
N ILE A 100 0.04 6.81 16.00
CA ILE A 100 -0.75 7.85 15.32
C ILE A 100 -0.12 8.18 13.95
N GLY A 101 1.20 8.34 13.90
CA GLY A 101 1.91 8.67 12.66
C GLY A 101 1.77 7.58 11.59
N ALA A 102 1.93 6.31 11.97
CA ALA A 102 1.69 5.20 11.07
C ALA A 102 0.22 5.15 10.60
N SER A 103 -0.75 5.38 11.51
CA SER A 103 -2.18 5.43 11.17
C SER A 103 -2.49 6.56 10.19
N VAL A 104 -1.95 7.75 10.40
CA VAL A 104 -2.11 8.91 9.52
C VAL A 104 -1.46 8.66 8.15
N ALA A 105 -0.27 8.06 8.11
CA ALA A 105 0.42 7.73 6.86
C ALA A 105 -0.36 6.71 6.03
N ILE A 106 -0.79 5.60 6.63
CA ILE A 106 -1.60 4.58 5.93
C ILE A 106 -2.96 5.14 5.54
N PHE A 107 -3.61 5.94 6.38
CA PHE A 107 -4.87 6.60 6.03
C PHE A 107 -4.70 7.56 4.84
N SER A 108 -3.55 8.25 4.72
CA SER A 108 -3.25 9.07 3.54
C SER A 108 -3.24 8.24 2.25
N VAL A 109 -2.63 7.04 2.30
CA VAL A 109 -2.61 6.09 1.16
C VAL A 109 -4.01 5.55 0.88
N VAL A 110 -4.69 5.05 1.90
CA VAL A 110 -6.08 4.53 1.79
C VAL A 110 -7.01 5.59 1.20
N ARG A 111 -6.89 6.83 1.67
CA ARG A 111 -7.68 7.93 1.16
C ARG A 111 -7.38 8.23 -0.32
N ALA A 112 -6.12 8.32 -0.71
CA ALA A 112 -5.73 8.61 -2.09
C ALA A 112 -6.15 7.49 -3.05
N VAL A 113 -6.01 6.23 -2.62
CA VAL A 113 -6.23 5.04 -3.47
C VAL A 113 -7.69 4.57 -3.42
N LEU A 114 -8.29 4.42 -2.22
CA LEU A 114 -9.61 3.80 -2.06
C LEU A 114 -10.77 4.78 -1.89
N LEU A 115 -10.56 5.90 -1.16
CA LEU A 115 -11.66 6.76 -0.74
C LEU A 115 -11.86 7.98 -1.65
N ARG A 116 -10.79 8.47 -2.28
CA ARG A 116 -10.90 9.61 -3.20
C ARG A 116 -11.55 9.16 -4.51
N PRO A 117 -12.69 9.73 -4.92
CA PRO A 117 -13.33 9.35 -6.18
C PRO A 117 -12.36 9.51 -7.36
N LEU A 118 -12.55 8.73 -8.40
CA LEU A 118 -11.82 8.90 -9.66
C LEU A 118 -12.10 10.30 -10.21
N PRO A 119 -11.13 10.97 -10.86
CA PRO A 119 -11.28 12.35 -11.35
C PRO A 119 -12.13 12.39 -12.62
N TYR A 120 -13.24 11.66 -12.65
CA TYR A 120 -14.16 11.56 -13.76
C TYR A 120 -15.56 11.96 -13.34
N ARG A 121 -16.34 12.36 -14.30
CA ARG A 121 -17.75 12.66 -14.08
C ARG A 121 -18.49 11.38 -13.69
N GLU A 122 -19.19 11.38 -12.53
CA GLU A 122 -19.98 10.23 -12.02
C GLU A 122 -19.23 8.88 -12.14
N PRO A 123 -18.08 8.71 -11.46
CA PRO A 123 -17.21 7.57 -11.68
C PRO A 123 -17.87 6.22 -11.35
N ASP A 124 -18.86 6.20 -10.46
CA ASP A 124 -19.61 4.99 -10.08
C ASP A 124 -20.48 4.46 -11.21
N ARG A 125 -20.75 5.27 -12.23
CA ARG A 125 -21.46 4.88 -13.45
C ARG A 125 -20.52 4.41 -14.58
N LEU A 126 -19.22 4.42 -14.35
CA LEU A 126 -18.25 3.91 -15.31
C LEU A 126 -17.96 2.43 -15.03
N ALA A 127 -17.92 1.64 -16.09
CA ALA A 127 -17.60 0.23 -16.05
C ALA A 127 -16.53 -0.15 -17.08
N VAL A 128 -15.87 -1.27 -16.84
CA VAL A 128 -14.89 -1.90 -17.76
C VAL A 128 -15.42 -3.26 -18.16
N LEU A 129 -15.33 -3.56 -19.45
CA LEU A 129 -15.75 -4.82 -20.01
C LEU A 129 -14.51 -5.55 -20.55
N LEU A 130 -14.24 -6.74 -19.99
CA LEU A 130 -13.05 -7.54 -20.31
C LEU A 130 -13.41 -9.03 -20.38
N HIS A 131 -12.67 -9.80 -21.17
CA HIS A 131 -12.70 -11.25 -21.10
C HIS A 131 -11.96 -11.74 -19.86
N ARG A 132 -12.56 -12.71 -19.12
CA ARG A 132 -11.96 -13.30 -17.91
C ARG A 132 -11.42 -12.27 -16.89
N GLY A 133 -12.04 -11.09 -16.84
CA GLY A 133 -11.69 -10.01 -15.91
C GLY A 133 -10.44 -9.20 -16.25
N SER A 134 -9.60 -9.66 -17.18
CA SER A 134 -8.31 -9.00 -17.48
C SER A 134 -7.97 -8.91 -18.98
N ASN A 135 -8.50 -9.80 -19.81
CA ASN A 135 -8.09 -9.90 -21.20
C ASN A 135 -8.83 -8.88 -22.09
N PRO A 136 -8.16 -8.33 -23.12
CA PRO A 136 -8.76 -7.39 -24.06
C PRO A 136 -9.79 -8.09 -24.97
N THR A 137 -10.53 -7.30 -25.76
CA THR A 137 -11.48 -7.78 -26.76
C THR A 137 -11.08 -7.41 -28.19
N SER A 138 -11.75 -7.97 -29.16
CA SER A 138 -11.57 -7.68 -30.59
C SER A 138 -12.43 -6.49 -31.05
N PRO A 139 -12.07 -5.82 -32.15
CA PRO A 139 -12.85 -4.71 -32.71
C PRO A 139 -14.31 -5.08 -33.01
N ALA A 140 -14.57 -6.21 -33.67
CA ALA A 140 -15.94 -6.62 -34.03
C ALA A 140 -16.81 -6.89 -32.78
N ASN A 141 -16.24 -7.50 -31.75
CA ASN A 141 -16.99 -7.74 -30.51
C ASN A 141 -17.33 -6.43 -29.80
N PHE A 142 -16.38 -5.48 -29.71
CA PHE A 142 -16.65 -4.15 -29.15
C PHE A 142 -17.80 -3.45 -29.90
N LEU A 143 -17.76 -3.46 -31.24
CA LEU A 143 -18.78 -2.80 -32.05
C LEU A 143 -20.16 -3.45 -31.89
N ASP A 144 -20.21 -4.79 -31.75
CA ASP A 144 -21.47 -5.51 -31.48
C ASP A 144 -22.00 -5.17 -30.08
N TRP A 145 -21.16 -5.19 -29.06
CA TRP A 145 -21.57 -4.82 -27.68
C TRP A 145 -22.11 -3.39 -27.64
N ARG A 146 -21.40 -2.44 -28.27
CA ARG A 146 -21.81 -1.03 -28.35
C ARG A 146 -23.16 -0.84 -29.04
N ARG A 147 -23.42 -1.62 -30.12
CA ARG A 147 -24.65 -1.55 -30.89
C ARG A 147 -25.84 -2.18 -30.18
N GLU A 148 -25.64 -3.32 -29.53
CA GLU A 148 -26.72 -4.14 -28.99
C GLU A 148 -27.10 -3.78 -27.55
N SER A 149 -26.18 -3.16 -26.77
CA SER A 149 -26.47 -2.81 -25.39
C SER A 149 -27.31 -1.55 -25.25
N ARG A 150 -28.24 -1.59 -24.29
CA ARG A 150 -29.07 -0.47 -23.84
C ARG A 150 -28.78 -0.04 -22.42
N ALA A 151 -28.11 -0.90 -21.65
CA ALA A 151 -27.70 -0.61 -20.28
C ALA A 151 -26.59 0.44 -20.20
N PHE A 152 -25.89 0.69 -21.31
CA PHE A 152 -24.86 1.73 -21.39
C PHE A 152 -25.35 2.90 -22.22
N ALA A 153 -25.17 4.13 -21.70
CA ALA A 153 -25.45 5.36 -22.44
C ALA A 153 -24.41 5.58 -23.57
N ASP A 154 -23.17 5.16 -23.34
CA ASP A 154 -22.10 5.15 -24.34
C ASP A 154 -21.03 4.12 -23.96
N MET A 155 -20.32 3.63 -24.98
CA MET A 155 -19.15 2.77 -24.85
C MET A 155 -18.00 3.28 -25.70
N GLY A 156 -16.81 3.26 -25.11
CA GLY A 156 -15.57 3.61 -25.78
C GLY A 156 -14.51 2.52 -25.59
N ALA A 157 -13.53 2.49 -26.48
CA ALA A 157 -12.42 1.55 -26.42
C ALA A 157 -11.08 2.27 -26.46
N ALA A 158 -10.07 1.63 -25.87
CA ALA A 158 -8.69 2.09 -25.90
C ALA A 158 -7.76 0.94 -26.28
N GLU A 159 -6.70 1.26 -27.00
CA GLU A 159 -5.67 0.35 -27.46
C GLU A 159 -4.28 0.95 -27.16
N TYR A 160 -3.30 0.11 -26.83
CA TYR A 160 -1.91 0.54 -26.65
C TYR A 160 -1.32 1.06 -27.96
N TRP A 161 -0.54 2.12 -27.84
CA TRP A 161 0.27 2.65 -28.91
C TRP A 161 1.56 3.25 -28.33
N VAL A 162 2.69 3.01 -28.98
CA VAL A 162 4.01 3.56 -28.60
C VAL A 162 4.65 4.16 -29.84
N PRO A 163 4.19 5.35 -30.30
CA PRO A 163 4.75 5.98 -31.48
C PRO A 163 6.12 6.58 -31.24
N ASN A 164 6.91 6.65 -32.31
CA ASN A 164 8.13 7.43 -32.34
C ASN A 164 7.83 8.87 -32.70
N LEU A 165 8.02 9.80 -31.75
CA LEU A 165 7.96 11.23 -31.98
C LEU A 165 9.28 11.70 -32.62
N THR A 166 9.17 12.24 -33.85
CA THR A 166 10.33 12.73 -34.61
C THR A 166 10.10 14.19 -35.03
N GLY A 167 11.17 14.88 -35.47
CA GLY A 167 11.08 16.23 -36.01
C GLY A 167 11.03 17.38 -34.99
N ALA A 168 11.04 17.11 -33.70
CA ALA A 168 11.07 18.13 -32.66
C ALA A 168 12.21 17.88 -31.65
N GLY A 169 13.45 17.72 -32.11
CA GLY A 169 14.66 17.33 -31.33
C GLY A 169 15.00 15.86 -31.52
N GLU A 170 15.64 15.19 -30.55
CA GLU A 170 15.96 13.78 -30.61
C GLU A 170 14.71 12.92 -30.74
N SER A 171 14.78 11.85 -31.51
CA SER A 171 13.68 10.89 -31.67
C SER A 171 13.39 10.19 -30.35
N GLU A 172 12.11 10.14 -29.95
CA GLU A 172 11.65 9.60 -28.67
C GLU A 172 10.43 8.71 -28.87
N SER A 173 10.44 7.51 -28.27
CA SER A 173 9.22 6.69 -28.16
C SER A 173 8.31 7.21 -27.06
N VAL A 174 7.08 7.57 -27.40
CA VAL A 174 6.10 8.16 -26.49
C VAL A 174 5.07 7.10 -26.07
N ARG A 175 4.79 6.98 -24.79
CA ARG A 175 3.72 6.10 -24.30
C ARG A 175 2.37 6.73 -24.60
N ALA A 176 1.62 6.14 -25.51
CA ALA A 176 0.35 6.66 -26.00
C ALA A 176 -0.79 5.64 -25.89
N LEU A 177 -2.00 6.11 -26.14
CA LEU A 177 -3.17 5.28 -26.40
C LEU A 177 -3.86 5.75 -27.67
N ARG A 178 -4.39 4.81 -28.45
CA ARG A 178 -5.45 5.09 -29.41
C ARG A 178 -6.79 4.87 -28.75
N VAL A 179 -7.71 5.83 -28.87
CA VAL A 179 -8.99 5.82 -28.18
C VAL A 179 -10.13 6.15 -29.15
N THR A 180 -11.28 5.54 -28.99
CA THR A 180 -12.48 5.98 -29.74
C THR A 180 -12.78 7.44 -29.42
N ALA A 181 -13.26 8.21 -30.38
CA ALA A 181 -13.49 9.66 -30.24
C ALA A 181 -14.39 10.01 -29.05
N GLY A 182 -15.38 9.16 -28.74
CA GLY A 182 -16.30 9.33 -27.60
C GLY A 182 -15.72 9.02 -26.22
N LEU A 183 -14.56 8.33 -26.12
CA LEU A 183 -14.08 7.85 -24.83
C LEU A 183 -13.72 8.98 -23.84
N LEU A 184 -12.92 9.95 -24.25
CA LEU A 184 -12.54 11.07 -23.37
C LEU A 184 -13.73 11.95 -22.99
N PRO A 185 -14.62 12.34 -23.90
CA PRO A 185 -15.90 13.00 -23.56
C PRO A 185 -16.77 12.18 -22.61
N MET A 186 -16.86 10.86 -22.82
CA MET A 186 -17.60 9.95 -21.94
C MET A 186 -17.06 9.97 -20.51
N LEU A 187 -15.74 10.09 -20.31
CA LEU A 187 -15.13 10.24 -18.99
C LEU A 187 -15.46 11.59 -18.33
N GLY A 188 -15.93 12.58 -19.12
CA GLY A 188 -16.28 13.91 -18.63
C GLY A 188 -15.05 14.77 -18.30
N VAL A 189 -13.93 14.52 -18.98
CA VAL A 189 -12.71 15.32 -18.84
C VAL A 189 -12.71 16.50 -19.80
N SER A 190 -12.00 17.56 -19.44
CA SER A 190 -11.83 18.75 -20.30
C SER A 190 -10.35 19.01 -20.51
N PRO A 191 -9.91 19.38 -21.72
CA PRO A 191 -8.54 19.75 -21.99
C PRO A 191 -8.22 21.12 -21.35
N GLN A 192 -6.96 21.36 -21.00
CA GLN A 192 -6.51 22.66 -20.51
C GLN A 192 -6.26 23.64 -21.68
N LEU A 193 -5.97 23.13 -22.86
CA LEU A 193 -5.82 23.91 -24.11
C LEU A 193 -6.49 23.14 -25.25
N GLY A 194 -7.07 23.90 -26.21
CA GLY A 194 -7.67 23.30 -27.39
C GLY A 194 -8.99 22.56 -27.10
N ARG A 195 -9.18 21.40 -27.75
CA ARG A 195 -10.40 20.60 -27.70
C ARG A 195 -10.11 19.11 -27.54
N LEU A 196 -11.13 18.34 -27.18
CA LEU A 196 -11.15 16.87 -27.30
C LEU A 196 -11.43 16.43 -28.72
N PHE A 197 -11.37 15.12 -28.98
CA PHE A 197 -11.78 14.53 -30.25
C PHE A 197 -13.27 14.73 -30.47
N VAL A 198 -13.62 14.97 -31.74
CA VAL A 198 -15.01 15.08 -32.18
C VAL A 198 -15.45 13.82 -32.92
N SER A 199 -16.76 13.61 -32.99
CA SER A 199 -17.33 12.45 -33.70
C SER A 199 -16.84 12.42 -35.15
N GLY A 200 -16.42 11.19 -35.60
CA GLY A 200 -15.88 10.99 -36.95
C GLY A 200 -14.36 11.16 -37.06
N GLU A 201 -13.67 11.65 -36.05
CA GLU A 201 -12.19 11.68 -36.04
C GLU A 201 -11.60 10.27 -35.80
N ASP A 202 -12.38 9.29 -35.34
CA ASP A 202 -12.02 7.88 -35.26
C ASP A 202 -12.40 7.07 -36.51
N GLU A 203 -12.65 7.77 -37.65
CA GLU A 203 -12.81 7.18 -38.96
C GLU A 203 -11.49 7.20 -39.76
N PRO A 204 -11.24 6.18 -40.61
CA PRO A 204 -10.05 6.17 -41.46
C PRO A 204 -9.88 7.43 -42.31
N GLY A 205 -8.72 8.06 -42.24
CA GLY A 205 -8.37 9.28 -42.97
C GLY A 205 -8.70 10.58 -42.23
N ARG A 206 -9.42 10.51 -41.10
CA ARG A 206 -9.68 11.66 -40.19
C ARG A 206 -8.96 11.54 -38.82
N ASP A 207 -8.25 10.44 -38.64
CA ASP A 207 -7.62 10.01 -37.39
C ASP A 207 -6.22 10.61 -37.17
N ARG A 208 -5.85 11.61 -37.98
CA ARG A 208 -4.50 12.27 -37.88
C ARG A 208 -4.51 13.49 -36.95
N VAL A 209 -5.14 13.37 -35.81
CA VAL A 209 -5.15 14.36 -34.75
C VAL A 209 -4.65 13.73 -33.43
N VAL A 210 -4.09 14.58 -32.53
CA VAL A 210 -3.60 14.09 -31.24
C VAL A 210 -3.88 15.08 -30.13
N ILE A 211 -3.98 14.54 -28.91
CA ILE A 211 -4.04 15.32 -27.67
C ILE A 211 -2.79 14.96 -26.86
N LEU A 212 -2.05 15.99 -26.42
CA LEU A 212 -0.84 15.84 -25.61
C LEU A 212 -1.19 15.78 -24.12
N GLY A 213 -0.39 15.06 -23.36
CA GLY A 213 -0.37 15.19 -21.90
C GLY A 213 0.46 16.40 -21.46
N ASP A 214 0.15 16.99 -20.30
CA ASP A 214 0.87 18.15 -19.74
C ASP A 214 2.39 17.88 -19.63
N GLY A 215 2.79 16.67 -19.24
CA GLY A 215 4.20 16.28 -19.10
C GLY A 215 4.96 16.37 -20.41
N LEU A 216 4.43 15.76 -21.48
CA LEU A 216 5.02 15.80 -22.83
C LEU A 216 5.01 17.24 -23.39
N TRP A 217 3.91 17.96 -23.22
CA TRP A 217 3.81 19.36 -23.65
C TRP A 217 4.87 20.26 -23.01
N ARG A 218 5.12 20.13 -21.71
CA ARG A 218 6.17 20.90 -21.02
C ARG A 218 7.56 20.46 -21.39
N ARG A 219 7.81 19.16 -21.38
CA ARG A 219 9.16 18.60 -21.62
C ARG A 219 9.63 18.81 -23.04
N ARG A 220 8.74 18.61 -24.01
CA ARG A 220 9.10 18.57 -25.44
C ARG A 220 8.77 19.86 -26.20
N PHE A 221 7.76 20.56 -25.76
CA PHE A 221 7.26 21.76 -26.45
C PHE A 221 7.36 23.04 -25.59
N GLY A 222 8.10 22.98 -24.47
CA GLY A 222 8.38 24.15 -23.61
C GLY A 222 7.15 24.83 -23.02
N ALA A 223 6.02 24.12 -22.89
CA ALA A 223 4.74 24.66 -22.46
C ALA A 223 4.19 25.79 -23.39
N ASP A 224 4.59 25.78 -24.69
CA ASP A 224 4.13 26.74 -25.68
C ASP A 224 2.61 26.57 -25.95
N ARG A 225 1.85 27.64 -25.75
CA ARG A 225 0.40 27.64 -26.02
C ARG A 225 0.07 27.54 -27.51
N GLY A 226 1.00 27.94 -28.39
CA GLY A 226 0.89 27.79 -29.85
C GLY A 226 1.04 26.37 -30.35
N VAL A 227 1.15 25.36 -29.46
CA VAL A 227 1.23 23.95 -29.86
C VAL A 227 -0.06 23.42 -30.48
N VAL A 228 -1.23 23.97 -30.13
CA VAL A 228 -2.53 23.62 -30.73
C VAL A 228 -2.58 24.14 -32.17
N GLY A 229 -2.94 23.24 -33.09
CA GLY A 229 -2.88 23.47 -34.55
C GLY A 229 -1.51 23.13 -35.16
N ARG A 230 -0.48 22.86 -34.35
CA ARG A 230 0.84 22.49 -34.84
C ARG A 230 0.86 21.02 -35.30
N THR A 231 1.54 20.80 -36.40
CA THR A 231 1.77 19.42 -36.88
C THR A 231 3.02 18.80 -36.24
N ILE A 232 2.90 17.58 -35.75
CA ILE A 232 4.00 16.76 -35.23
C ILE A 232 4.09 15.46 -36.02
N SER A 233 5.27 14.83 -36.04
CA SER A 233 5.47 13.55 -36.74
C SER A 233 5.49 12.41 -35.74
N LEU A 234 4.58 11.44 -35.91
CA LEU A 234 4.48 10.21 -35.12
C LEU A 234 4.55 9.01 -36.08
N ASP A 235 5.51 8.13 -35.89
CA ASP A 235 5.80 6.99 -36.79
C ASP A 235 5.95 7.43 -38.26
N GLY A 236 6.53 8.60 -38.50
CA GLY A 236 6.71 9.19 -39.85
C GLY A 236 5.45 9.85 -40.42
N GLU A 237 4.31 9.72 -39.79
CA GLU A 237 3.04 10.30 -40.21
C GLU A 237 2.77 11.64 -39.51
N LYS A 238 2.11 12.57 -40.22
CA LYS A 238 1.79 13.89 -39.69
C LYS A 238 0.50 13.86 -38.89
N TYR A 239 0.56 14.37 -37.66
CA TYR A 239 -0.60 14.53 -36.78
C TYR A 239 -0.74 15.99 -36.34
N GLU A 240 -1.95 16.51 -36.35
CA GLU A 240 -2.26 17.84 -35.81
C GLU A 240 -2.53 17.74 -34.30
N VAL A 241 -1.91 18.61 -33.50
CA VAL A 241 -2.19 18.72 -32.07
C VAL A 241 -3.48 19.52 -31.89
N VAL A 242 -4.54 18.87 -31.40
CA VAL A 242 -5.86 19.52 -31.21
C VAL A 242 -6.12 19.93 -29.77
N GLY A 243 -5.35 19.41 -28.82
CA GLY A 243 -5.54 19.77 -27.43
C GLY A 243 -4.39 19.32 -26.53
N VAL A 244 -4.43 19.80 -25.28
CA VAL A 244 -3.51 19.40 -24.21
C VAL A 244 -4.35 19.06 -22.97
N MET A 245 -4.12 17.87 -22.39
CA MET A 245 -4.78 17.44 -21.16
C MET A 245 -4.21 18.17 -19.94
N PRO A 246 -5.01 18.37 -18.89
CA PRO A 246 -4.52 18.98 -17.66
C PRO A 246 -3.50 18.09 -16.94
N ARG A 247 -2.66 18.72 -16.11
CA ARG A 247 -1.59 18.06 -15.36
C ARG A 247 -2.09 16.90 -14.48
N ASP A 248 -3.27 17.07 -13.89
CA ASP A 248 -3.85 16.09 -12.97
C ASP A 248 -4.66 15.00 -13.70
N PHE A 249 -4.67 15.01 -15.04
CA PHE A 249 -5.31 13.98 -15.81
C PHE A 249 -4.40 12.75 -15.87
N ASP A 250 -4.82 11.71 -15.18
CA ASP A 250 -4.28 10.37 -15.34
C ASP A 250 -5.39 9.48 -15.91
N PHE A 251 -5.08 8.74 -16.95
CA PHE A 251 -5.99 7.72 -17.46
C PHE A 251 -5.78 6.48 -16.58
N PRO A 252 -6.58 6.29 -15.50
CA PRO A 252 -6.32 5.26 -14.50
C PRO A 252 -6.80 3.92 -14.98
N VAL A 253 -6.22 3.50 -16.04
CA VAL A 253 -6.38 2.13 -16.44
C VAL A 253 -5.33 1.33 -15.68
N PHE A 254 -5.75 0.28 -15.04
CA PHE A 254 -4.91 -0.66 -14.30
C PHE A 254 -3.73 -1.23 -15.13
N TRP A 255 -3.68 -0.94 -16.44
CA TRP A 255 -2.61 -1.36 -17.37
C TRP A 255 -1.91 -0.21 -18.10
N ALA A 256 -2.38 1.04 -18.01
CA ALA A 256 -1.87 2.15 -18.84
C ALA A 256 -1.46 3.37 -18.01
N LYS A 257 -0.43 3.23 -17.17
CA LYS A 257 0.15 4.36 -16.42
C LYS A 257 1.06 5.21 -17.28
N GLY A 258 1.14 6.51 -16.94
CA GLY A 258 2.09 7.44 -17.53
C GLY A 258 1.90 7.64 -19.03
N ARG A 259 0.64 7.66 -19.51
CA ARG A 259 0.34 7.97 -20.91
C ARG A 259 0.45 9.46 -21.14
N GLU A 260 1.20 9.80 -22.18
CA GLU A 260 1.55 11.18 -22.47
C GLU A 260 0.91 11.70 -23.77
N LEU A 261 0.23 10.82 -24.52
CA LEU A 261 -0.40 11.18 -25.80
C LEU A 261 -1.60 10.28 -26.08
N TRP A 262 -2.64 10.85 -26.69
CA TRP A 262 -3.82 10.17 -27.16
C TRP A 262 -4.06 10.49 -28.62
N ALA A 263 -4.46 9.47 -29.42
CA ALA A 263 -4.88 9.61 -30.80
C ALA A 263 -6.22 8.90 -31.03
N PRO A 264 -6.98 9.24 -32.06
CA PRO A 264 -8.19 8.50 -32.40
C PRO A 264 -7.90 7.06 -32.82
N LEU A 265 -8.84 6.15 -32.51
CA LEU A 265 -8.76 4.73 -32.84
C LEU A 265 -9.64 4.44 -34.07
N ALA A 266 -9.07 4.51 -35.23
CA ALA A 266 -9.74 4.13 -36.47
C ALA A 266 -9.58 2.61 -36.73
N PHE A 267 -10.69 1.89 -36.83
CA PHE A 267 -10.63 0.45 -37.03
C PHE A 267 -10.34 0.05 -38.49
N GLY A 268 -10.85 0.82 -39.47
CA GLY A 268 -10.68 0.48 -40.89
C GLY A 268 -11.06 -0.96 -41.19
N ALA A 269 -10.20 -1.69 -41.89
CA ALA A 269 -10.39 -3.10 -42.21
C ALA A 269 -10.48 -4.02 -40.97
N ARG A 270 -9.99 -3.58 -39.83
CA ARG A 270 -10.05 -4.33 -38.56
C ARG A 270 -11.46 -4.35 -37.94
N ALA A 271 -12.39 -3.53 -38.40
CA ALA A 271 -13.75 -3.44 -37.84
C ALA A 271 -14.50 -4.81 -37.84
N SER A 272 -14.25 -5.66 -38.83
CA SER A 272 -14.82 -7.01 -38.90
C SER A 272 -14.00 -8.10 -38.19
N SER A 273 -12.81 -7.75 -37.67
CA SER A 273 -11.92 -8.73 -37.06
C SER A 273 -12.44 -9.18 -35.68
N ARG A 274 -12.61 -10.47 -35.51
CA ARG A 274 -12.95 -11.12 -34.24
C ARG A 274 -11.75 -11.75 -33.57
N THR A 275 -10.57 -11.63 -34.17
CA THR A 275 -9.25 -11.99 -33.65
C THR A 275 -8.44 -10.72 -33.39
N GLY A 276 -7.26 -10.83 -32.78
CA GLY A 276 -6.45 -9.65 -32.46
C GLY A 276 -7.06 -8.88 -31.28
N PHE A 277 -7.13 -9.55 -30.15
CA PHE A 277 -7.62 -9.02 -28.88
C PHE A 277 -6.68 -7.93 -28.34
N SER A 278 -6.99 -6.67 -28.61
CA SER A 278 -6.16 -5.53 -28.22
C SER A 278 -6.94 -4.44 -27.47
N LEU A 279 -8.28 -4.47 -27.54
CA LEU A 279 -9.14 -3.40 -27.05
C LEU A 279 -9.55 -3.60 -25.60
N ARG A 280 -9.41 -2.57 -24.81
CA ARG A 280 -10.07 -2.46 -23.51
C ARG A 280 -11.27 -1.55 -23.64
N VAL A 281 -12.42 -2.07 -23.22
CA VAL A 281 -13.72 -1.41 -23.40
C VAL A 281 -14.19 -0.79 -22.10
N PHE A 282 -14.63 0.44 -22.20
CA PHE A 282 -15.21 1.24 -21.12
C PHE A 282 -16.65 1.59 -21.49
N GLY A 283 -17.53 1.61 -20.51
CA GLY A 283 -18.91 2.01 -20.71
C GLY A 283 -19.40 2.92 -19.61
N ARG A 284 -20.26 3.88 -19.95
CA ARG A 284 -21.02 4.66 -18.97
C ARG A 284 -22.42 4.08 -18.89
N LEU A 285 -22.82 3.64 -17.71
CA LEU A 285 -24.18 3.15 -17.46
C LEU A 285 -25.23 4.21 -17.83
N ALA A 286 -26.35 3.78 -18.40
CA ALA A 286 -27.51 4.64 -18.62
C ALA A 286 -28.04 5.19 -17.28
N PRO A 287 -28.73 6.34 -17.23
CA PRO A 287 -29.16 6.97 -15.99
C PRO A 287 -29.90 6.06 -15.02
N ASN A 288 -30.71 5.14 -15.55
CA ASN A 288 -31.56 4.23 -14.78
C ASN A 288 -31.03 2.78 -14.73
N ALA A 289 -29.83 2.52 -15.27
CA ALA A 289 -29.23 1.20 -15.30
C ALA A 289 -28.37 0.95 -14.07
N THR A 290 -28.50 -0.24 -13.50
CA THR A 290 -27.59 -0.72 -12.43
C THR A 290 -26.48 -1.57 -13.04
N LEU A 291 -25.34 -1.68 -12.34
CA LEU A 291 -24.25 -2.55 -12.74
C LEU A 291 -24.70 -4.02 -12.89
N ALA A 292 -25.62 -4.48 -12.02
CA ALA A 292 -26.18 -5.84 -12.11
C ALA A 292 -27.00 -6.04 -13.39
N ALA A 293 -27.82 -5.06 -13.77
CA ALA A 293 -28.58 -5.10 -15.03
C ALA A 293 -27.65 -5.09 -16.25
N ALA A 294 -26.60 -4.26 -16.23
CA ALA A 294 -25.60 -4.22 -17.29
C ALA A 294 -24.82 -5.55 -17.43
N ARG A 295 -24.49 -6.19 -16.30
CA ARG A 295 -23.88 -7.54 -16.30
C ARG A 295 -24.80 -8.59 -16.94
N ALA A 296 -26.08 -8.59 -16.58
CA ALA A 296 -27.05 -9.52 -17.13
C ALA A 296 -27.28 -9.30 -18.63
N GLU A 297 -27.39 -8.04 -19.06
CA GLU A 297 -27.54 -7.69 -20.47
C GLU A 297 -26.32 -8.11 -21.31
N ILE A 298 -25.11 -7.74 -20.89
CA ILE A 298 -23.88 -8.12 -21.59
C ILE A 298 -23.71 -9.65 -21.62
N ALA A 299 -24.02 -10.35 -20.53
CA ALA A 299 -24.00 -11.82 -20.52
C ALA A 299 -24.96 -12.41 -21.56
N SER A 300 -26.15 -11.83 -21.72
CA SER A 300 -27.13 -12.24 -22.77
C SER A 300 -26.62 -11.95 -24.17
N ILE A 301 -26.10 -10.75 -24.43
CA ILE A 301 -25.52 -10.35 -25.71
C ILE A 301 -24.36 -11.27 -26.10
N THR A 302 -23.42 -11.46 -25.17
CA THR A 302 -22.22 -12.27 -25.41
C THR A 302 -22.55 -13.74 -25.59
N ALA A 303 -23.55 -14.30 -24.89
CA ALA A 303 -24.05 -15.64 -25.14
C ALA A 303 -24.68 -15.78 -26.54
N GLY A 304 -25.37 -14.76 -27.02
CA GLY A 304 -25.89 -14.70 -28.39
C GLY A 304 -24.78 -14.65 -29.44
N LEU A 305 -23.77 -13.82 -29.19
CA LEU A 305 -22.60 -13.68 -30.06
C LEU A 305 -21.72 -14.94 -30.03
N GLU A 306 -21.55 -15.58 -28.88
CA GLU A 306 -20.79 -16.84 -28.77
C GLU A 306 -21.42 -17.99 -29.58
N ARG A 307 -22.74 -18.07 -29.62
CA ARG A 307 -23.44 -19.05 -30.50
C ARG A 307 -23.21 -18.75 -31.98
N ARG A 308 -23.13 -17.46 -32.36
CA ARG A 308 -22.94 -17.02 -33.74
C ARG A 308 -21.48 -17.08 -34.18
N TYR A 309 -20.58 -16.79 -33.24
CA TYR A 309 -19.13 -16.69 -33.44
C TYR A 309 -18.40 -17.41 -32.29
N PRO A 310 -18.34 -18.75 -32.30
CA PRO A 310 -17.79 -19.54 -31.21
C PRO A 310 -16.35 -19.17 -30.86
N GLY A 311 -16.03 -19.08 -29.55
CA GLY A 311 -14.70 -18.79 -29.02
C GLY A 311 -14.37 -17.32 -28.89
N THR A 312 -15.24 -16.40 -29.34
CA THR A 312 -14.90 -14.97 -29.38
C THR A 312 -15.48 -14.14 -28.22
N ASN A 313 -16.49 -14.64 -27.50
CA ASN A 313 -17.20 -13.90 -26.46
C ASN A 313 -17.34 -14.67 -25.14
N ARG A 314 -16.41 -15.58 -24.83
CA ARG A 314 -16.44 -16.37 -23.59
C ARG A 314 -16.06 -15.54 -22.36
N GLU A 315 -16.81 -15.76 -21.26
CA GLU A 315 -16.51 -15.22 -19.93
C GLU A 315 -16.28 -13.69 -19.92
N VAL A 316 -17.13 -12.93 -20.61
CA VAL A 316 -17.07 -11.48 -20.57
C VAL A 316 -17.57 -10.97 -19.21
N THR A 317 -16.74 -10.20 -18.54
CA THR A 317 -17.05 -9.61 -17.23
C THR A 317 -17.28 -8.11 -17.36
N VAL A 318 -18.24 -7.60 -16.57
CA VAL A 318 -18.49 -6.16 -16.39
C VAL A 318 -18.18 -5.80 -14.95
N THR A 319 -17.18 -4.95 -14.77
CA THR A 319 -16.73 -4.51 -13.44
C THR A 319 -16.80 -2.99 -13.37
N SER A 320 -17.17 -2.41 -12.21
CA SER A 320 -17.11 -0.95 -12.07
C SER A 320 -15.68 -0.45 -12.26
N LEU A 321 -15.51 0.72 -12.88
CA LEU A 321 -14.17 1.28 -13.09
C LEU A 321 -13.41 1.50 -11.76
N PRO A 322 -14.04 2.00 -10.66
CA PRO A 322 -13.38 2.05 -9.36
C PRO A 322 -12.87 0.69 -8.89
N GLU A 323 -13.67 -0.36 -9.01
CA GLU A 323 -13.29 -1.73 -8.63
C GLU A 323 -12.14 -2.26 -9.49
N ALA A 324 -12.18 -2.02 -10.81
CA ALA A 324 -11.12 -2.44 -11.72
C ALA A 324 -9.77 -1.76 -11.41
N VAL A 325 -9.80 -0.53 -10.88
CA VAL A 325 -8.57 0.22 -10.54
C VAL A 325 -7.98 -0.22 -9.20
N VAL A 326 -8.81 -0.59 -8.22
CA VAL A 326 -8.34 -0.79 -6.83
C VAL A 326 -8.62 -2.18 -6.27
N GLY A 327 -9.35 -3.04 -6.99
CA GLY A 327 -9.81 -4.33 -6.48
C GLY A 327 -8.69 -5.21 -5.94
N ASP A 328 -7.60 -5.32 -6.67
CA ASP A 328 -6.44 -6.15 -6.31
C ASP A 328 -5.63 -5.58 -5.13
N ILE A 329 -5.66 -4.27 -4.93
CA ILE A 329 -4.86 -3.60 -3.88
C ILE A 329 -5.66 -3.45 -2.57
N ARG A 330 -6.99 -3.45 -2.65
CA ARG A 330 -7.88 -3.25 -1.50
C ARG A 330 -7.62 -4.21 -0.34
N PRO A 331 -7.47 -5.54 -0.54
CA PRO A 331 -7.16 -6.46 0.55
C PRO A 331 -5.85 -6.11 1.26
N ALA A 332 -4.80 -5.76 0.50
CA ALA A 332 -3.50 -5.39 1.06
C ALA A 332 -3.59 -4.13 1.91
N LEU A 333 -4.28 -3.08 1.44
CA LEU A 333 -4.47 -1.84 2.20
C LEU A 333 -5.32 -2.04 3.46
N LEU A 334 -6.31 -2.93 3.44
CA LEU A 334 -7.09 -3.28 4.61
C LEU A 334 -6.24 -4.02 5.66
N VAL A 335 -5.40 -4.97 5.24
CA VAL A 335 -4.47 -5.68 6.11
C VAL A 335 -3.45 -4.73 6.72
N LEU A 336 -2.89 -3.80 5.93
CA LEU A 336 -1.99 -2.74 6.42
C LEU A 336 -2.69 -1.82 7.43
N SER A 337 -3.94 -1.42 7.15
CA SER A 337 -4.74 -0.61 8.08
C SER A 337 -4.98 -1.33 9.40
N GLY A 338 -5.26 -2.63 9.35
CA GLY A 338 -5.36 -3.49 10.53
C GLY A 338 -4.04 -3.55 11.31
N ALA A 339 -2.92 -3.76 10.63
CA ALA A 339 -1.59 -3.81 11.26
C ALA A 339 -1.24 -2.51 11.99
N VAL A 340 -1.53 -1.37 11.39
CA VAL A 340 -1.30 -0.06 12.01
C VAL A 340 -2.26 0.19 13.18
N GLY A 341 -3.51 -0.27 13.08
CA GLY A 341 -4.46 -0.26 14.19
C GLY A 341 -3.95 -1.05 15.40
N LEU A 342 -3.38 -2.25 15.16
CA LEU A 342 -2.76 -3.06 16.21
C LEU A 342 -1.55 -2.33 16.84
N LEU A 343 -0.70 -1.70 16.03
CA LEU A 343 0.43 -0.91 16.51
C LEU A 343 -0.01 0.26 17.40
N LEU A 344 -1.08 0.96 17.00
CA LEU A 344 -1.67 2.05 17.79
C LEU A 344 -2.18 1.52 19.13
N LEU A 345 -2.88 0.38 19.15
CA LEU A 345 -3.37 -0.24 20.37
C LEU A 345 -2.22 -0.61 21.34
N ILE A 346 -1.09 -1.12 20.83
CA ILE A 346 0.11 -1.38 21.63
C ILE A 346 0.63 -0.07 22.23
N GLY A 347 0.76 0.99 21.41
CA GLY A 347 1.19 2.31 21.89
C GLY A 347 0.27 2.87 22.98
N CYS A 348 -1.05 2.72 22.81
CA CYS A 348 -2.06 3.12 23.77
C CYS A 348 -1.98 2.33 25.07
N ALA A 349 -1.81 1.01 25.02
CA ALA A 349 -1.64 0.16 26.19
C ALA A 349 -0.38 0.55 26.98
N ASN A 350 0.73 0.82 26.29
CA ASN A 350 1.95 1.33 26.90
C ASN A 350 1.74 2.66 27.67
N VAL A 351 1.04 3.62 27.07
CA VAL A 351 0.74 4.89 27.72
C VAL A 351 -0.21 4.70 28.90
N ALA A 352 -1.24 3.83 28.76
CA ALA A 352 -2.11 3.47 29.88
C ALA A 352 -1.31 2.88 31.06
N HIS A 353 -0.36 1.99 30.80
CA HIS A 353 0.56 1.46 31.82
C HIS A 353 1.35 2.56 32.52
N MET A 354 1.96 3.45 31.74
CA MET A 354 2.74 4.55 32.29
C MET A 354 1.88 5.51 33.11
N LEU A 355 0.65 5.79 32.68
CA LEU A 355 -0.31 6.64 33.42
C LEU A 355 -0.77 5.96 34.71
N LEU A 356 -1.07 4.65 34.72
CA LEU A 356 -1.42 3.88 35.91
C LEU A 356 -0.26 3.84 36.93
N ALA A 357 0.98 3.73 36.43
CA ALA A 357 2.16 3.79 37.30
C ALA A 357 2.32 5.17 37.97
N ARG A 358 2.12 6.25 37.22
CA ARG A 358 2.17 7.63 37.69
C ARG A 358 1.03 7.97 38.65
N GLY A 359 -0.20 7.49 38.33
CA GLY A 359 -1.39 7.65 39.18
C GLY A 359 -1.19 7.04 40.57
N ALA A 360 -0.57 5.85 40.64
CA ALA A 360 -0.26 5.19 41.89
C ALA A 360 0.77 5.97 42.76
N ALA A 361 1.73 6.65 42.14
CA ALA A 361 2.67 7.53 42.85
C ALA A 361 2.01 8.81 43.40
N ARG A 362 0.92 9.26 42.74
CA ARG A 362 0.17 10.48 43.14
C ARG A 362 -1.02 10.22 44.06
N ARG A 363 -1.25 8.98 44.53
CA ARG A 363 -2.43 8.64 45.39
C ARG A 363 -2.50 9.50 46.62
N ARG A 364 -1.36 9.80 47.31
CA ARG A 364 -1.33 10.72 48.47
C ARG A 364 -1.78 12.14 48.11
N GLU A 365 -1.34 12.65 46.97
CA GLU A 365 -1.69 13.98 46.48
C GLU A 365 -3.21 14.05 46.13
N VAL A 366 -3.77 13.01 45.49
CA VAL A 366 -5.21 12.91 45.18
C VAL A 366 -6.03 12.78 46.47
N ALA A 367 -5.60 11.98 47.44
CA ALA A 367 -6.27 11.83 48.72
C ALA A 367 -6.30 13.15 49.52
N LEU A 368 -5.17 13.89 49.53
CA LEU A 368 -5.10 15.23 50.15
C LEU A 368 -6.04 16.20 49.47
N ARG A 369 -6.12 16.23 48.15
CA ARG A 369 -7.08 17.08 47.40
C ARG A 369 -8.54 16.72 47.68
N SER A 370 -8.86 15.43 47.79
CA SER A 370 -10.19 14.96 48.14
C SER A 370 -10.57 15.34 49.56
N ALA A 371 -9.60 15.26 50.52
CA ALA A 371 -9.79 15.68 51.90
C ALA A 371 -9.99 17.20 52.02
N LEU A 372 -9.42 17.98 51.10
CA LEU A 372 -9.59 19.44 51.01
C LEU A 372 -10.85 19.84 50.20
N GLY A 373 -11.72 18.87 49.82
CA GLY A 373 -13.02 19.14 49.19
C GLY A 373 -13.07 19.06 47.65
N ALA A 374 -11.99 18.61 47.01
CA ALA A 374 -12.02 18.45 45.56
C ALA A 374 -13.02 17.36 45.11
N THR A 375 -13.95 17.70 44.25
CA THR A 375 -14.93 16.76 43.71
C THR A 375 -14.27 15.73 42.75
N ARG A 376 -14.88 14.54 42.68
CA ARG A 376 -14.40 13.45 41.80
C ARG A 376 -14.34 13.89 40.33
N SER A 377 -15.35 14.66 39.87
CA SER A 377 -15.39 15.18 38.51
C SER A 377 -14.19 16.11 38.19
N ARG A 378 -13.76 16.92 39.17
CA ARG A 378 -12.62 17.81 39.07
C ARG A 378 -11.33 17.04 38.89
N ILE A 379 -11.12 15.96 39.64
CA ILE A 379 -9.94 15.10 39.57
C ILE A 379 -9.91 14.38 38.21
N VAL A 380 -11.03 13.79 37.79
CA VAL A 380 -11.15 13.10 36.51
C VAL A 380 -10.87 14.07 35.35
N ARG A 381 -11.46 15.28 35.37
CA ARG A 381 -11.22 16.29 34.34
C ARG A 381 -9.74 16.68 34.23
N GLN A 382 -9.07 16.92 35.36
CA GLN A 382 -7.66 17.27 35.36
C GLN A 382 -6.80 16.15 34.76
N LEU A 383 -6.99 14.88 35.15
CA LEU A 383 -6.23 13.73 34.65
C LEU A 383 -6.52 13.49 33.17
N LEU A 384 -7.78 13.66 32.74
CA LEU A 384 -8.15 13.62 31.32
C LEU A 384 -7.46 14.74 30.53
N THR A 385 -7.39 15.96 31.05
CA THR A 385 -6.69 17.08 30.39
C THR A 385 -5.20 16.76 30.26
N GLU A 386 -4.55 16.18 31.29
CA GLU A 386 -3.16 15.73 31.20
C GLU A 386 -2.96 14.70 30.08
N SER A 387 -3.86 13.72 29.96
CA SER A 387 -3.81 12.70 28.91
C SER A 387 -4.06 13.27 27.51
N LEU A 388 -5.04 14.19 27.39
CA LEU A 388 -5.32 14.87 26.11
C LEU A 388 -4.17 15.74 25.64
N VAL A 389 -3.53 16.52 26.53
CA VAL A 389 -2.35 17.34 26.18
C VAL A 389 -1.21 16.44 25.70
N LEU A 390 -0.95 15.31 26.39
CA LEU A 390 0.04 14.34 25.97
C LEU A 390 -0.29 13.75 24.60
N SER A 391 -1.54 13.35 24.38
CA SER A 391 -1.97 12.74 23.13
C SER A 391 -1.97 13.73 21.96
N VAL A 392 -2.37 14.99 22.17
CA VAL A 392 -2.29 16.03 21.15
C VAL A 392 -0.83 16.33 20.79
N SER A 393 0.07 16.44 21.79
CA SER A 393 1.50 16.61 21.51
C SER A 393 2.08 15.44 20.72
N SER A 394 1.66 14.20 21.04
CA SER A 394 2.02 13.00 20.31
C SER A 394 1.40 12.98 18.90
N GLY A 395 0.18 13.51 18.75
CA GLY A 395 -0.52 13.67 17.47
C GLY A 395 0.22 14.63 16.54
N VAL A 396 0.70 15.76 17.04
CA VAL A 396 1.52 16.70 16.26
C VAL A 396 2.82 16.02 15.80
N ALA A 397 3.54 15.36 16.70
CA ALA A 397 4.73 14.60 16.35
C ALA A 397 4.43 13.47 15.36
N GLY A 398 3.30 12.76 15.54
CA GLY A 398 2.82 11.71 14.64
C GLY A 398 2.51 12.22 13.25
N VAL A 399 1.84 13.38 13.10
CA VAL A 399 1.57 14.00 11.80
C VAL A 399 2.87 14.40 11.10
N LEU A 400 3.85 14.93 11.82
CA LEU A 400 5.16 15.24 11.25
C LEU A 400 5.90 13.98 10.77
N LEU A 401 5.85 12.91 11.55
CA LEU A 401 6.38 11.59 11.16
C LEU A 401 5.62 11.03 9.94
N ALA A 402 4.30 11.16 9.90
CA ALA A 402 3.48 10.75 8.77
C ALA A 402 3.86 11.53 7.49
N ALA A 403 4.06 12.84 7.58
CA ALA A 403 4.48 13.66 6.45
C ALA A 403 5.86 13.24 5.91
N ALA A 404 6.81 12.89 6.78
CA ALA A 404 8.10 12.34 6.40
C ALA A 404 7.96 10.93 5.79
N ALA A 405 7.14 10.06 6.41
CA ALA A 405 6.89 8.71 5.94
C ALA A 405 6.19 8.70 4.56
N VAL A 406 5.22 9.58 4.32
CA VAL A 406 4.53 9.70 3.03
C VAL A 406 5.51 10.10 1.92
N ARG A 407 6.45 11.02 2.18
CA ARG A 407 7.51 11.35 1.20
C ARG A 407 8.43 10.17 0.92
N GLY A 408 8.84 9.45 1.96
CA GLY A 408 9.63 8.23 1.81
C GLY A 408 8.88 7.12 1.08
N LEU A 409 7.58 6.93 1.38
CA LEU A 409 6.72 5.98 0.68
C LEU A 409 6.58 6.33 -0.81
N ALA A 410 6.39 7.61 -1.14
CA ALA A 410 6.30 8.05 -2.53
C ALA A 410 7.60 7.76 -3.32
N ALA A 411 8.77 7.90 -2.68
CA ALA A 411 10.07 7.58 -3.28
C ALA A 411 10.33 6.07 -3.43
N LEU A 412 9.74 5.24 -2.56
CA LEU A 412 9.88 3.78 -2.56
C LEU A 412 8.71 3.07 -3.22
N ALA A 413 7.64 3.81 -3.56
CA ALA A 413 6.41 3.23 -4.05
C ALA A 413 6.63 2.56 -5.41
N PRO A 414 6.23 1.29 -5.53
CA PRO A 414 6.33 0.59 -6.80
C PRO A 414 5.37 1.19 -7.84
N ALA A 415 5.72 1.04 -9.11
CA ALA A 415 4.92 1.54 -10.22
C ALA A 415 3.47 0.98 -10.27
N PHE A 416 3.19 -0.14 -9.59
CA PHE A 416 1.86 -0.75 -9.57
C PHE A 416 0.85 -0.02 -8.66
N LEU A 417 1.28 0.79 -7.69
CA LEU A 417 0.36 1.54 -6.84
C LEU A 417 -0.28 2.69 -7.63
N PRO A 418 -1.59 2.64 -7.86
CA PRO A 418 -2.26 3.75 -8.53
C PRO A 418 -2.26 4.99 -7.64
N ARG A 419 -2.15 6.17 -8.24
CA ARG A 419 -2.36 7.47 -7.57
C ARG A 419 -1.37 7.81 -6.45
N VAL A 420 -0.19 7.21 -6.42
CA VAL A 420 0.83 7.48 -5.38
C VAL A 420 1.27 8.94 -5.40
N GLU A 421 1.33 9.56 -6.57
CA GLU A 421 1.68 10.99 -6.73
C GLU A 421 0.69 11.93 -6.03
N GLY A 422 -0.56 11.47 -5.83
CA GLY A 422 -1.62 12.19 -5.11
C GLY A 422 -1.63 11.98 -3.60
N VAL A 423 -0.74 11.14 -3.05
CA VAL A 423 -0.69 10.89 -1.60
C VAL A 423 -0.10 12.10 -0.89
N SER A 424 -0.90 12.78 -0.10
CA SER A 424 -0.49 13.95 0.66
C SER A 424 -1.24 14.04 1.99
N VAL A 425 -0.66 14.77 2.93
CA VAL A 425 -1.33 15.08 4.19
C VAL A 425 -2.24 16.28 3.94
N ASP A 426 -3.46 16.01 3.50
CA ASP A 426 -4.50 17.02 3.23
C ASP A 426 -5.34 17.35 4.49
N PRO A 427 -6.24 18.35 4.46
CA PRO A 427 -7.06 18.73 5.62
C PRO A 427 -7.90 17.60 6.22
N VAL A 428 -8.37 16.63 5.42
CA VAL A 428 -9.14 15.48 5.92
C VAL A 428 -8.25 14.49 6.66
N VAL A 429 -7.03 14.27 6.15
CA VAL A 429 -6.01 13.46 6.83
C VAL A 429 -5.60 14.12 8.15
N LEU A 430 -5.44 15.45 8.17
CA LEU A 430 -5.18 16.20 9.40
C LEU A 430 -6.33 16.06 10.41
N ALA A 431 -7.58 16.21 9.94
CA ALA A 431 -8.76 16.04 10.78
C ALA A 431 -8.84 14.62 11.37
N PHE A 432 -8.54 13.59 10.56
CA PHE A 432 -8.42 12.22 11.04
C PHE A 432 -7.34 12.08 12.12
N GLY A 433 -6.15 12.64 11.91
CA GLY A 433 -5.04 12.62 12.89
C GLY A 433 -5.41 13.29 14.21
N VAL A 434 -6.07 14.45 14.14
CA VAL A 434 -6.58 15.16 15.34
C VAL A 434 -7.66 14.34 16.05
N ALA A 435 -8.63 13.81 15.32
CA ALA A 435 -9.69 12.96 15.88
C ALA A 435 -9.11 11.73 16.56
N LEU A 436 -8.13 11.08 15.92
CA LEU A 436 -7.43 9.91 16.45
C LEU A 436 -6.65 10.26 17.74
N ALA A 437 -5.93 11.39 17.76
CA ALA A 437 -5.21 11.87 18.95
C ALA A 437 -6.17 12.18 20.10
N LEU A 438 -7.30 12.82 19.84
CA LEU A 438 -8.30 13.10 20.87
C LEU A 438 -8.97 11.82 21.38
N ALA A 439 -9.33 10.89 20.47
CA ALA A 439 -9.93 9.62 20.83
C ALA A 439 -9.00 8.75 21.70
N THR A 440 -7.71 8.65 21.32
CA THR A 440 -6.71 7.90 22.09
C THR A 440 -6.49 8.52 23.47
N GLY A 441 -6.37 9.85 23.56
CA GLY A 441 -6.23 10.56 24.81
C GLY A 441 -7.44 10.41 25.74
N ALA A 442 -8.64 10.42 25.18
CA ALA A 442 -9.89 10.25 25.94
C ALA A 442 -10.06 8.80 26.41
N VAL A 443 -9.97 7.81 25.50
CA VAL A 443 -10.23 6.40 25.82
C VAL A 443 -9.20 5.86 26.82
N PHE A 444 -7.91 6.06 26.57
CA PHE A 444 -6.84 5.50 27.40
C PHE A 444 -6.47 6.39 28.58
N GLY A 445 -6.89 7.65 28.61
CA GLY A 445 -6.80 8.53 29.80
C GLY A 445 -7.95 8.33 30.79
N LEU A 446 -9.15 7.92 30.33
CA LEU A 446 -10.33 7.79 31.17
C LEU A 446 -10.20 6.65 32.20
N LEU A 447 -9.71 5.47 31.78
CA LEU A 447 -9.54 4.32 32.68
C LEU A 447 -8.63 4.64 33.88
N PRO A 448 -7.40 5.16 33.72
CA PRO A 448 -6.55 5.57 34.83
C PRO A 448 -7.16 6.70 35.67
N ALA A 449 -7.89 7.64 35.04
CA ALA A 449 -8.53 8.75 35.74
C ALA A 449 -9.67 8.29 36.65
N LEU A 450 -10.48 7.34 36.19
CA LEU A 450 -11.57 6.73 36.98
C LEU A 450 -11.02 5.91 38.15
N ASP A 451 -9.92 5.13 37.94
CA ASP A 451 -9.28 4.37 39.01
C ASP A 451 -8.69 5.30 40.08
N ALA A 452 -7.94 6.33 39.67
CA ALA A 452 -7.30 7.29 40.57
C ALA A 452 -8.32 8.16 41.33
N SER A 453 -9.53 8.35 40.80
CA SER A 453 -10.58 9.19 41.41
C SER A 453 -11.40 8.46 42.49
N ARG A 454 -11.10 7.22 42.87
CA ARG A 454 -11.76 6.43 43.95
C ARG A 454 -10.79 6.24 45.14
N PRO A 455 -10.34 7.29 45.82
CA PRO A 455 -9.54 7.11 47.05
C PRO A 455 -10.49 6.77 48.21
N ASP A 456 -10.27 5.62 48.81
CA ASP A 456 -10.81 5.40 50.18
C ASP A 456 -9.90 6.18 51.12
N VAL A 457 -10.33 7.40 51.46
CA VAL A 457 -9.56 8.36 52.29
C VAL A 457 -9.21 7.74 53.62
N ALA A 458 -10.09 6.88 54.24
CA ALA A 458 -9.87 6.20 55.48
C ALA A 458 -8.74 5.13 55.37
N VAL A 459 -8.67 4.44 54.23
CA VAL A 459 -7.67 3.43 53.91
C VAL A 459 -6.35 4.09 53.53
N ALA A 460 -6.33 5.20 52.81
CA ALA A 460 -5.12 5.93 52.41
C ALA A 460 -4.39 6.58 53.59
N LEU A 461 -5.12 6.96 54.64
CA LEU A 461 -4.57 7.57 55.88
C LEU A 461 -4.22 6.55 56.94
N ARG A 462 -4.82 5.33 56.94
CA ARG A 462 -4.61 4.30 57.99
C ARG A 462 -3.62 3.20 57.59
N GLN A 463 -3.39 3.01 56.28
CA GLN A 463 -2.55 1.89 55.84
C GLN A 463 -1.19 2.35 55.31
N GLY A 464 -0.16 2.19 56.14
CA GLY A 464 1.11 1.65 55.70
C GLY A 464 0.89 0.33 54.98
N GLU A 465 1.08 0.32 53.69
CA GLU A 465 1.51 -0.76 52.77
C GLU A 465 0.80 -2.14 52.71
N ARG A 466 -0.23 -2.46 53.47
CA ARG A 466 -0.73 -3.84 53.54
C ARG A 466 -2.18 -4.07 53.03
N GLY A 467 -2.59 -3.61 51.91
CA GLY A 467 -3.92 -4.08 51.42
C GLY A 467 -4.59 -3.28 50.34
N SER A 468 -4.85 -3.92 49.29
CA SER A 468 -5.67 -3.66 48.12
C SER A 468 -4.91 -3.42 46.80
N SER A 469 -4.15 -4.41 46.36
CA SER A 469 -3.50 -4.38 45.06
C SER A 469 -4.00 -5.41 44.06
N SER A 470 -5.04 -6.22 44.38
CA SER A 470 -5.44 -7.34 43.52
C SER A 470 -6.07 -6.89 42.18
N GLY A 471 -6.83 -5.78 42.15
CA GLY A 471 -7.50 -5.31 40.93
C GLY A 471 -6.55 -4.61 39.94
N VAL A 472 -5.71 -3.68 40.43
CA VAL A 472 -4.78 -2.91 39.60
C VAL A 472 -3.66 -3.80 39.05
N GLY A 473 -3.20 -4.78 39.82
CA GLY A 473 -2.21 -5.77 39.39
C GLY A 473 -2.73 -6.64 38.23
N ARG A 474 -4.00 -7.08 38.29
CA ARG A 474 -4.63 -7.86 37.22
C ARG A 474 -4.80 -7.03 35.96
N LEU A 475 -5.26 -5.78 36.04
CA LEU A 475 -5.44 -4.91 34.88
C LEU A 475 -4.12 -4.69 34.14
N ARG A 476 -3.02 -4.45 34.87
CA ARG A 476 -1.68 -4.33 34.27
C ARG A 476 -1.22 -5.62 33.60
N GLY A 477 -1.45 -6.76 34.25
CA GLY A 477 -1.13 -8.07 33.65
C GLY A 477 -1.88 -8.31 32.33
N VAL A 478 -3.18 -7.96 32.29
CA VAL A 478 -4.00 -8.05 31.07
C VAL A 478 -3.47 -7.13 29.97
N LEU A 479 -3.14 -5.89 30.29
CA LEU A 479 -2.58 -4.94 29.30
C LEU A 479 -1.25 -5.46 28.74
N VAL A 480 -0.31 -5.94 29.56
CA VAL A 480 0.94 -6.55 29.06
C VAL A 480 0.67 -7.77 28.20
N ALA A 481 -0.22 -8.67 28.65
CA ALA A 481 -0.58 -9.84 27.87
C ALA A 481 -1.19 -9.46 26.50
N SER A 482 -2.04 -8.41 26.47
CA SER A 482 -2.60 -7.91 25.21
C SER A 482 -1.54 -7.30 24.29
N GLU A 483 -0.55 -6.57 24.81
CA GLU A 483 0.58 -6.06 24.03
C GLU A 483 1.36 -7.19 23.35
N PHE A 484 1.67 -8.26 24.11
CA PHE A 484 2.32 -9.44 23.55
C PHE A 484 1.46 -10.13 22.50
N ALA A 485 0.16 -10.27 22.76
CA ALA A 485 -0.76 -10.86 21.79
C ALA A 485 -0.80 -10.07 20.47
N LEU A 486 -0.93 -8.76 20.55
CA LEU A 486 -0.93 -7.87 19.38
C LEU A 486 0.42 -7.87 18.66
N ALA A 487 1.53 -7.85 19.41
CA ALA A 487 2.87 -7.91 18.82
C ALA A 487 3.13 -9.23 18.09
N ILE A 488 2.67 -10.37 18.62
CA ILE A 488 2.77 -11.67 17.91
C ILE A 488 2.05 -11.63 16.58
N VAL A 489 0.83 -11.10 16.51
CA VAL A 489 0.09 -11.01 15.25
C VAL A 489 0.88 -10.23 14.20
N LEU A 490 1.46 -9.09 14.58
CA LEU A 490 2.27 -8.27 13.67
C LEU A 490 3.58 -8.96 13.25
N LEU A 491 4.29 -9.58 14.20
CA LEU A 491 5.54 -10.27 13.90
C LEU A 491 5.31 -11.52 13.04
N VAL A 492 4.24 -12.28 13.28
CA VAL A 492 3.88 -13.44 12.45
C VAL A 492 3.57 -12.98 11.03
N GLY A 493 2.79 -11.90 10.88
CA GLY A 493 2.51 -11.32 9.56
C GLY A 493 3.79 -10.92 8.81
N ALA A 494 4.70 -10.21 9.48
CA ALA A 494 5.98 -9.80 8.91
C ALA A 494 6.88 -11.01 8.55
N ALA A 495 6.95 -12.01 9.43
CA ALA A 495 7.76 -13.20 9.22
C ALA A 495 7.23 -14.09 8.08
N LEU A 496 5.90 -14.20 7.93
CA LEU A 496 5.27 -14.89 6.80
C LEU A 496 5.58 -14.19 5.48
N LEU A 497 5.47 -12.85 5.43
CA LEU A 497 5.84 -12.06 4.25
C LEU A 497 7.34 -12.18 3.94
N ALA A 498 8.21 -12.17 4.96
CA ALA A 498 9.64 -12.37 4.76
C ALA A 498 9.94 -13.74 4.15
N ARG A 499 9.32 -14.82 4.65
CA ARG A 499 9.47 -16.15 4.07
C ARG A 499 8.89 -16.25 2.67
N SER A 500 7.75 -15.63 2.42
CA SER A 500 7.14 -15.54 1.10
C SER A 500 8.08 -14.87 0.11
N PHE A 501 8.64 -13.72 0.47
CA PHE A 501 9.61 -12.98 -0.37
C PHE A 501 10.90 -13.78 -0.62
N LEU A 502 11.44 -14.41 0.42
CA LEU A 502 12.62 -15.29 0.28
C LEU A 502 12.31 -16.51 -0.58
N GLY A 503 11.09 -17.03 -0.51
CA GLY A 503 10.58 -18.09 -1.38
C GLY A 503 10.57 -17.65 -2.84
N LEU A 504 10.00 -16.48 -3.13
CA LEU A 504 9.99 -15.88 -4.48
C LEU A 504 11.41 -15.71 -5.05
N ARG A 505 12.35 -15.23 -4.25
CA ARG A 505 13.76 -15.05 -4.67
C ARG A 505 14.52 -16.37 -4.96
N ARG A 506 14.00 -17.49 -4.47
CA ARG A 506 14.58 -18.83 -4.71
C ARG A 506 14.00 -19.53 -5.93
N ILE A 507 12.91 -19.00 -6.49
CA ILE A 507 12.36 -19.53 -7.73
C ILE A 507 13.36 -19.28 -8.83
N ASP A 508 13.75 -20.32 -9.55
CA ASP A 508 14.50 -20.19 -10.79
C ASP A 508 13.55 -19.59 -11.84
N PRO A 509 13.81 -18.36 -12.33
CA PRO A 509 12.95 -17.77 -13.35
C PRO A 509 13.08 -18.47 -14.72
N GLY A 510 13.95 -19.46 -14.86
CA GLY A 510 14.25 -20.13 -16.11
C GLY A 510 15.25 -19.37 -16.99
N PHE A 511 15.79 -18.25 -16.51
CA PHE A 511 16.81 -17.42 -17.21
C PHE A 511 17.77 -16.79 -16.18
N ARG A 512 18.91 -16.25 -16.68
CA ARG A 512 19.90 -15.57 -15.85
C ARG A 512 19.82 -14.06 -16.07
N ALA A 513 19.33 -13.32 -15.07
CA ALA A 513 19.15 -11.87 -15.15
C ALA A 513 20.45 -11.07 -14.98
N GLU A 514 21.46 -11.62 -14.27
CA GLU A 514 22.72 -10.94 -13.99
C GLU A 514 23.53 -10.75 -15.26
N GLY A 515 24.14 -9.57 -15.41
CA GLY A 515 24.99 -9.23 -16.55
C GLY A 515 24.21 -9.02 -17.86
N VAL A 516 22.89 -8.81 -17.81
CA VAL A 516 22.05 -8.62 -19.00
C VAL A 516 21.50 -7.20 -19.04
N LEU A 517 21.74 -6.50 -20.15
CA LEU A 517 21.11 -5.24 -20.52
C LEU A 517 20.03 -5.47 -21.57
N THR A 518 18.94 -4.74 -21.47
CA THR A 518 17.85 -4.76 -22.43
C THR A 518 17.57 -3.35 -22.96
N LEU A 519 17.30 -3.24 -24.25
CA LEU A 519 16.98 -1.99 -24.94
C LEU A 519 15.88 -2.27 -25.95
N THR A 520 14.75 -1.57 -25.88
CA THR A 520 13.71 -1.67 -26.90
C THR A 520 14.05 -0.74 -28.07
N VAL A 521 14.22 -1.30 -29.26
CA VAL A 521 14.57 -0.59 -30.49
C VAL A 521 13.39 -0.59 -31.43
N SER A 522 12.89 0.59 -31.78
CA SER A 522 11.79 0.78 -32.72
C SER A 522 12.26 1.47 -33.98
N VAL A 523 11.86 0.91 -35.14
CA VAL A 523 12.11 1.48 -36.47
C VAL A 523 10.88 2.16 -37.05
N ALA A 524 9.81 2.30 -36.27
CA ALA A 524 8.58 2.95 -36.72
C ALA A 524 8.84 4.36 -37.26
N GLY A 525 8.33 4.66 -38.45
CA GLY A 525 8.50 5.96 -39.09
C GLY A 525 9.85 6.16 -39.76
N THR A 526 10.71 5.15 -39.79
CA THR A 526 12.01 5.19 -40.50
C THR A 526 11.94 4.44 -41.84
N ALA A 527 12.93 4.59 -42.68
CA ALA A 527 13.07 3.80 -43.91
C ALA A 527 13.19 2.29 -43.64
N GLN A 528 13.61 1.90 -42.42
CA GLN A 528 13.72 0.51 -42.01
C GLN A 528 12.39 -0.10 -41.59
N ALA A 529 11.34 0.71 -41.44
CA ALA A 529 9.97 0.23 -41.13
C ALA A 529 9.37 -0.55 -42.30
N GLU A 530 9.89 -0.38 -43.52
CA GLU A 530 9.48 -1.15 -44.69
C GLU A 530 9.68 -2.66 -44.48
N PRO A 531 8.66 -3.50 -44.75
CA PRO A 531 8.71 -4.94 -44.54
C PRO A 531 9.97 -5.61 -45.11
N SER A 532 10.36 -5.21 -46.32
CA SER A 532 11.54 -5.76 -47.04
C SER A 532 12.89 -5.42 -46.40
N ARG A 533 12.95 -4.34 -45.60
CA ARG A 533 14.21 -3.83 -45.01
C ARG A 533 14.31 -4.18 -43.53
N ARG A 534 13.19 -4.37 -42.87
CA ARG A 534 13.10 -4.51 -41.41
C ARG A 534 13.89 -5.72 -40.89
N GLY A 535 13.74 -6.88 -41.51
CA GLY A 535 14.50 -8.07 -41.12
C GLY A 535 15.99 -7.87 -41.21
N GLY A 536 16.47 -7.32 -42.35
CA GLY A 536 17.90 -7.03 -42.55
C GLY A 536 18.45 -5.98 -41.59
N PHE A 537 17.67 -5.00 -41.20
CA PHE A 537 18.07 -4.01 -40.18
C PHE A 537 18.36 -4.68 -38.84
N TYR A 538 17.41 -5.51 -38.32
CA TYR A 538 17.59 -6.17 -37.03
C TYR A 538 18.70 -7.22 -37.06
N GLU A 539 18.94 -7.90 -38.18
CA GLU A 539 20.10 -8.80 -38.33
C GLU A 539 21.43 -8.03 -38.26
N ARG A 540 21.57 -6.93 -39.01
CA ARG A 540 22.78 -6.10 -38.95
C ARG A 540 22.98 -5.47 -37.57
N LEU A 541 21.92 -5.00 -36.95
CA LEU A 541 21.98 -4.45 -35.60
C LEU A 541 22.48 -5.49 -34.59
N LEU A 542 21.97 -6.70 -34.69
CA LEU A 542 22.36 -7.80 -33.81
C LEU A 542 23.84 -8.19 -34.00
N GLU A 543 24.32 -8.22 -35.24
CA GLU A 543 25.70 -8.48 -35.56
C GLU A 543 26.65 -7.37 -35.03
N SER A 544 26.27 -6.12 -35.26
CA SER A 544 27.03 -4.97 -34.73
C SER A 544 27.01 -4.92 -33.18
N ALA A 545 25.89 -5.25 -32.53
CA ALA A 545 25.81 -5.34 -31.09
C ALA A 545 26.72 -6.45 -30.53
N ARG A 546 26.81 -7.60 -31.20
CA ARG A 546 27.72 -8.70 -30.81
C ARG A 546 29.20 -8.33 -30.92
N SER A 547 29.51 -7.44 -31.85
CA SER A 547 30.89 -6.96 -32.08
C SER A 547 31.27 -5.77 -31.16
N ALA A 548 30.30 -5.25 -30.35
CA ALA A 548 30.56 -4.12 -29.48
C ALA A 548 31.45 -4.52 -28.28
N PRO A 549 32.36 -3.64 -27.83
CA PRO A 549 33.25 -3.93 -26.70
C PRO A 549 32.48 -4.32 -25.44
N GLY A 550 32.92 -5.36 -24.73
CA GLY A 550 32.30 -5.84 -23.48
C GLY A 550 31.03 -6.66 -23.67
N VAL A 551 30.61 -6.91 -24.91
CA VAL A 551 29.45 -7.77 -25.22
C VAL A 551 29.93 -9.21 -25.38
N ARG A 552 29.37 -10.11 -24.56
CA ARG A 552 29.64 -11.55 -24.64
C ARG A 552 28.73 -12.25 -25.66
N THR A 553 27.43 -11.90 -25.62
CA THR A 553 26.44 -12.44 -26.55
C THR A 553 25.25 -11.51 -26.63
N ALA A 554 24.57 -11.49 -27.76
CA ALA A 554 23.36 -10.71 -27.96
C ALA A 554 22.33 -11.50 -28.77
N GLY A 555 21.07 -11.22 -28.49
CA GLY A 555 19.88 -11.72 -29.16
C GLY A 555 18.74 -10.71 -29.10
N MET A 556 17.62 -10.98 -29.74
CA MET A 556 16.45 -10.09 -29.68
C MET A 556 15.17 -10.88 -29.46
N ILE A 557 14.22 -10.22 -28.83
CA ILE A 557 12.87 -10.75 -28.58
C ILE A 557 11.84 -9.62 -28.70
N ASN A 558 10.61 -9.95 -29.06
CA ASN A 558 9.52 -8.96 -29.10
C ASN A 558 9.11 -8.49 -27.70
N HIS A 559 8.93 -9.41 -26.74
CA HIS A 559 8.48 -9.15 -25.37
C HIS A 559 9.35 -9.91 -24.38
N LEU A 560 9.93 -9.21 -23.42
CA LEU A 560 10.72 -9.82 -22.34
C LEU A 560 9.81 -10.67 -21.41
N PRO A 561 10.32 -11.75 -20.83
CA PRO A 561 9.64 -12.41 -19.73
C PRO A 561 9.53 -11.45 -18.55
N ILE A 562 8.46 -11.59 -17.77
CA ILE A 562 8.14 -10.79 -16.57
C ILE A 562 7.81 -9.30 -16.84
N ALA A 563 7.98 -8.80 -18.05
CA ALA A 563 7.73 -7.39 -18.37
C ALA A 563 6.24 -7.01 -18.46
N GLY A 564 5.32 -7.94 -18.20
CA GLY A 564 3.87 -7.67 -18.09
C GLY A 564 3.12 -7.66 -19.43
N ASP A 565 3.81 -7.74 -20.56
CA ASP A 565 3.19 -7.79 -21.88
C ASP A 565 3.12 -9.23 -22.38
N ILE A 566 1.89 -9.74 -22.57
CA ILE A 566 1.66 -11.13 -22.91
C ILE A 566 0.80 -11.19 -24.15
N TRP A 567 1.34 -11.76 -25.18
CA TRP A 567 0.63 -12.04 -26.42
C TRP A 567 0.47 -13.54 -26.57
N GLY A 568 -0.71 -13.97 -26.93
CA GLY A 568 -0.98 -15.37 -27.13
C GLY A 568 -1.84 -15.61 -28.35
N LEU A 569 -1.64 -16.74 -28.97
CA LEU A 569 -2.37 -17.18 -30.16
C LEU A 569 -2.91 -18.60 -29.99
N PRO A 570 -4.09 -18.87 -30.55
CA PRO A 570 -4.53 -20.25 -30.75
C PRO A 570 -3.64 -20.92 -31.79
N TYR A 571 -3.51 -22.24 -31.73
CA TYR A 571 -2.76 -23.02 -32.70
C TYR A 571 -3.37 -24.39 -32.97
N ASP A 572 -3.05 -24.93 -34.12
CA ASP A 572 -3.41 -26.27 -34.55
C ASP A 572 -2.23 -27.24 -34.42
N ILE A 573 -2.51 -28.51 -34.18
CA ILE A 573 -1.50 -29.58 -34.05
C ILE A 573 -1.72 -30.53 -35.22
N GLU A 574 -0.66 -30.84 -35.99
CA GLU A 574 -0.73 -31.74 -37.11
C GLU A 574 -1.23 -33.13 -36.69
N GLY A 575 -2.14 -33.68 -37.47
CA GLY A 575 -2.74 -34.99 -37.20
C GLY A 575 -3.86 -34.98 -36.16
N ARG A 576 -4.23 -33.83 -35.62
CA ARG A 576 -5.42 -33.66 -34.78
C ARG A 576 -6.51 -32.94 -35.56
N PRO A 577 -7.79 -33.25 -35.33
CA PRO A 577 -8.88 -32.50 -35.93
C PRO A 577 -8.75 -31.03 -35.54
N ALA A 578 -9.01 -30.12 -36.48
CA ALA A 578 -9.07 -28.68 -36.15
C ALA A 578 -10.13 -28.50 -35.05
N ALA A 579 -9.69 -28.01 -33.89
CA ALA A 579 -10.58 -27.73 -32.79
C ALA A 579 -11.52 -26.56 -33.19
N ALA A 580 -12.72 -26.53 -32.64
CA ALA A 580 -13.55 -25.33 -32.78
C ALA A 580 -12.73 -24.14 -32.23
N PRO A 581 -12.82 -22.93 -32.78
CA PRO A 581 -12.03 -21.78 -32.37
C PRO A 581 -12.02 -21.54 -30.84
N ALA A 582 -13.10 -21.99 -30.21
CA ALA A 582 -13.29 -21.94 -28.78
C ALA A 582 -12.46 -22.96 -27.98
N ASP A 583 -12.09 -24.07 -28.54
CA ASP A 583 -11.43 -25.20 -27.92
C ASP A 583 -10.00 -25.37 -28.46
N SER A 584 -9.57 -24.47 -29.35
CA SER A 584 -8.20 -24.47 -29.86
C SER A 584 -7.19 -24.29 -28.74
N PRO A 585 -6.13 -25.11 -28.69
CA PRO A 585 -5.06 -24.92 -27.75
C PRO A 585 -4.44 -23.53 -27.93
N PHE A 586 -4.04 -22.94 -26.83
CA PHE A 586 -3.52 -21.59 -26.80
C PHE A 586 -2.10 -21.58 -26.21
N ALA A 587 -1.20 -20.78 -26.80
CA ALA A 587 0.16 -20.60 -26.31
C ALA A 587 0.56 -19.12 -26.30
N THR A 588 1.38 -18.76 -25.33
CA THR A 588 2.08 -17.46 -25.36
C THR A 588 3.03 -17.45 -26.55
N TYR A 589 2.96 -16.35 -27.29
CA TYR A 589 3.66 -16.16 -28.56
C TYR A 589 4.86 -15.22 -28.36
N ARG A 590 6.05 -15.73 -28.62
CA ARG A 590 7.30 -14.98 -28.61
C ARG A 590 7.95 -15.00 -29.97
N VAL A 591 8.50 -13.88 -30.39
CA VAL A 591 9.24 -13.78 -31.64
C VAL A 591 10.69 -13.45 -31.31
N VAL A 592 11.62 -14.27 -31.80
CA VAL A 592 13.03 -14.20 -31.42
C VAL A 592 13.97 -14.16 -32.64
N LEU A 593 15.10 -13.50 -32.46
CA LEU A 593 16.24 -13.60 -33.35
C LEU A 593 17.33 -14.53 -32.76
N PRO A 594 18.20 -15.10 -33.58
CA PRO A 594 19.24 -16.02 -33.13
C PRO A 594 20.05 -15.48 -31.95
N GLY A 595 20.35 -16.35 -30.96
CA GLY A 595 21.17 -16.00 -29.81
C GLY A 595 20.36 -15.46 -28.60
N TYR A 596 19.05 -15.33 -28.70
CA TYR A 596 18.22 -14.90 -27.56
C TYR A 596 18.39 -15.81 -26.35
N PHE A 597 18.28 -17.12 -26.54
CA PHE A 597 18.41 -18.10 -25.46
C PHE A 597 19.77 -18.04 -24.77
N ALA A 598 20.85 -17.90 -25.58
CA ALA A 598 22.22 -17.74 -25.07
C ALA A 598 22.40 -16.41 -24.30
N ALA A 599 21.84 -15.28 -24.79
CA ALA A 599 21.91 -13.99 -24.14
C ALA A 599 21.16 -13.98 -22.82
N MET A 600 19.99 -14.61 -22.75
CA MET A 600 19.22 -14.78 -21.52
C MET A 600 19.76 -15.89 -20.62
N GLY A 601 20.68 -16.73 -21.08
CA GLY A 601 21.19 -17.89 -20.34
C GLY A 601 20.11 -18.96 -20.11
N ILE A 602 19.22 -19.16 -21.08
CA ILE A 602 18.18 -20.18 -21.09
C ILE A 602 18.75 -21.42 -21.78
N PRO A 603 19.03 -22.53 -21.06
CA PRO A 603 19.55 -23.75 -21.66
C PRO A 603 18.42 -24.52 -22.35
N LEU A 604 18.53 -24.80 -23.64
CA LEU A 604 17.57 -25.69 -24.30
C LEU A 604 17.66 -27.12 -23.72
N ARG A 605 16.50 -27.71 -23.45
CA ARG A 605 16.41 -29.11 -22.95
C ARG A 605 16.73 -30.13 -24.02
N SER A 606 16.29 -29.86 -25.26
CA SER A 606 16.53 -30.73 -26.39
C SER A 606 16.45 -29.94 -27.69
N GLY A 607 17.07 -30.48 -28.77
CA GLY A 607 17.04 -29.85 -30.07
C GLY A 607 18.04 -28.73 -30.24
N ARG A 608 17.70 -27.70 -31.04
CA ARG A 608 18.57 -26.59 -31.41
C ARG A 608 17.89 -25.22 -31.25
N ASP A 609 18.73 -24.17 -31.16
CA ASP A 609 18.29 -22.77 -31.22
C ASP A 609 17.86 -22.35 -32.64
N VAL A 610 17.17 -21.22 -32.76
CA VAL A 610 16.91 -20.53 -34.02
C VAL A 610 18.22 -20.13 -34.68
N ARG A 611 18.28 -20.28 -35.99
CA ARG A 611 19.47 -19.97 -36.83
C ARG A 611 19.14 -18.86 -37.83
N SER A 612 20.13 -18.15 -38.32
CA SER A 612 19.97 -17.16 -39.40
C SER A 612 19.49 -17.78 -40.74
N SER A 613 19.63 -19.11 -40.90
CA SER A 613 19.04 -19.85 -42.02
C SER A 613 17.53 -20.10 -41.90
N ASP A 614 16.96 -19.93 -40.68
CA ASP A 614 15.53 -20.09 -40.45
C ASP A 614 14.80 -18.78 -40.82
N ARG A 615 14.66 -18.54 -42.13
CA ARG A 615 14.11 -17.31 -42.72
C ARG A 615 12.98 -17.60 -43.72
N SER A 616 12.29 -16.55 -44.18
CA SER A 616 11.26 -16.69 -45.21
C SER A 616 11.75 -17.54 -46.39
N GLY A 617 10.96 -18.51 -46.86
CA GLY A 617 11.29 -19.47 -47.86
C GLY A 617 11.99 -20.74 -47.36
N ALA A 618 12.48 -20.80 -46.17
CA ALA A 618 12.97 -22.01 -45.49
C ALA A 618 11.76 -22.76 -44.80
N PRO A 619 11.95 -24.08 -44.52
CA PRO A 619 10.93 -24.82 -43.78
C PRO A 619 10.60 -24.15 -42.46
N GLY A 620 9.29 -23.99 -42.12
CA GLY A 620 8.83 -23.36 -40.90
C GLY A 620 9.31 -24.09 -39.65
N VAL A 621 9.88 -23.37 -38.70
CA VAL A 621 10.36 -23.95 -37.43
C VAL A 621 9.80 -23.18 -36.22
N VAL A 622 9.75 -23.88 -35.07
CA VAL A 622 9.32 -23.31 -33.79
C VAL A 622 10.09 -23.95 -32.65
N ILE A 623 10.37 -23.20 -31.58
CA ILE A 623 10.82 -23.74 -30.31
C ILE A 623 9.62 -23.64 -29.35
N VAL A 624 9.39 -24.69 -28.56
CA VAL A 624 8.31 -24.74 -27.57
C VAL A 624 8.87 -24.89 -26.17
N ASN A 625 8.12 -24.49 -25.13
CA ASN A 625 8.56 -24.72 -23.77
C ASN A 625 8.13 -26.13 -23.29
N GLU A 626 8.67 -26.55 -22.12
CA GLU A 626 8.35 -27.87 -21.53
C GLU A 626 6.87 -28.02 -21.23
N SER A 627 6.17 -26.95 -20.82
CA SER A 627 4.73 -26.98 -20.52
C SER A 627 3.88 -27.26 -21.76
N LEU A 628 4.20 -26.66 -22.91
CA LEU A 628 3.55 -26.97 -24.18
C LEU A 628 3.86 -28.41 -24.60
N ALA A 629 5.13 -28.80 -24.54
CA ALA A 629 5.56 -30.16 -24.93
C ALA A 629 4.86 -31.23 -24.08
N ARG A 630 4.79 -31.08 -22.76
CA ARG A 630 4.11 -32.02 -21.85
C ARG A 630 2.60 -32.09 -22.05
N ARG A 631 1.96 -30.93 -22.33
CA ARG A 631 0.52 -30.86 -22.53
C ARG A 631 0.09 -31.57 -23.80
N ASP A 632 0.82 -31.31 -24.90
CA ASP A 632 0.38 -31.75 -26.23
C ASP A 632 0.94 -33.09 -26.65
N TRP A 633 2.11 -33.49 -26.13
CA TRP A 633 2.73 -34.79 -26.39
C TRP A 633 3.22 -35.48 -25.11
N PRO A 634 2.29 -35.87 -24.20
CA PRO A 634 2.67 -36.47 -22.93
C PRO A 634 3.40 -37.80 -23.15
N GLY A 635 4.63 -37.89 -22.62
CA GLY A 635 5.46 -39.10 -22.73
C GLY A 635 6.17 -39.30 -24.10
N GLU A 636 5.99 -38.38 -25.06
CA GLU A 636 6.64 -38.38 -26.35
C GLU A 636 7.61 -37.21 -26.51
N SER A 637 8.53 -37.33 -27.47
CA SER A 637 9.36 -36.20 -27.90
C SER A 637 8.55 -35.20 -28.70
N ALA A 638 8.59 -33.93 -28.31
CA ALA A 638 8.00 -32.85 -29.10
C ALA A 638 8.83 -32.53 -30.38
N LEU A 639 10.11 -32.94 -30.43
CA LEU A 639 10.99 -32.66 -31.59
C LEU A 639 10.45 -33.35 -32.83
N GLY A 640 10.40 -32.60 -33.94
CA GLY A 640 9.90 -33.08 -35.23
C GLY A 640 8.37 -33.05 -35.36
N LYS A 641 7.61 -32.81 -34.26
CA LYS A 641 6.16 -32.57 -34.32
C LYS A 641 5.90 -31.21 -34.97
N ARG A 642 4.67 -31.00 -35.50
CA ARG A 642 4.33 -29.79 -36.22
C ARG A 642 3.10 -29.10 -35.62
N ILE A 643 3.18 -27.78 -35.51
CA ILE A 643 2.08 -26.91 -35.07
C ILE A 643 1.91 -25.75 -36.06
N SER A 644 0.73 -25.14 -36.10
CA SER A 644 0.46 -23.98 -36.93
C SER A 644 -0.26 -22.89 -36.13
N PHE A 645 0.24 -21.64 -36.24
CA PHE A 645 -0.39 -20.43 -35.69
C PHE A 645 -1.12 -19.63 -36.74
N ASP A 646 -0.88 -19.91 -38.03
CA ASP A 646 -1.36 -19.14 -39.16
C ASP A 646 -1.85 -20.07 -40.27
N SER A 647 -2.69 -19.53 -41.13
CA SER A 647 -3.13 -20.19 -42.36
C SER A 647 -2.96 -19.26 -43.56
N GLU A 648 -2.68 -19.84 -44.70
CA GLU A 648 -2.66 -19.17 -45.99
C GLU A 648 -3.60 -19.89 -46.93
N ASP A 649 -4.53 -19.17 -47.56
CA ASP A 649 -5.57 -19.72 -48.43
C ASP A 649 -6.35 -20.89 -47.81
N GLY A 650 -6.55 -20.84 -46.48
CA GLY A 650 -7.25 -21.86 -45.71
C GLY A 650 -6.40 -23.10 -45.36
N HIS A 651 -5.13 -23.11 -45.73
CA HIS A 651 -4.19 -24.18 -45.40
C HIS A 651 -3.27 -23.77 -44.23
N PRO A 652 -3.15 -24.60 -43.16
CA PRO A 652 -2.25 -24.31 -42.02
C PRO A 652 -0.78 -24.19 -42.47
N LEU A 653 -0.11 -23.17 -42.01
CA LEU A 653 1.32 -22.97 -42.19
C LEU A 653 2.07 -23.74 -41.09
N TRP A 654 2.43 -24.98 -41.40
CA TRP A 654 3.07 -25.89 -40.46
C TRP A 654 4.49 -25.47 -40.11
N ARG A 655 4.81 -25.40 -38.79
CA ARG A 655 6.13 -25.19 -38.23
C ARG A 655 6.58 -26.41 -37.47
N THR A 656 7.79 -26.89 -37.76
CA THR A 656 8.39 -28.07 -37.09
C THR A 656 9.02 -27.66 -35.78
N VAL A 657 8.73 -28.36 -34.70
CA VAL A 657 9.38 -28.17 -33.39
C VAL A 657 10.84 -28.61 -33.50
N VAL A 658 11.77 -27.64 -33.44
CA VAL A 658 13.22 -27.88 -33.57
C VAL A 658 13.95 -27.83 -32.22
N GLY A 659 13.32 -27.33 -31.18
CA GLY A 659 13.89 -27.24 -29.85
C GLY A 659 12.83 -27.19 -28.77
N VAL A 660 13.21 -27.59 -27.56
CA VAL A 660 12.41 -27.48 -26.35
C VAL A 660 13.18 -26.66 -25.32
N ALA A 661 12.59 -25.52 -24.91
CA ALA A 661 13.15 -24.65 -23.89
C ALA A 661 12.56 -25.02 -22.52
N PRO A 662 13.28 -24.75 -21.41
CA PRO A 662 12.65 -24.83 -20.08
C PRO A 662 11.49 -23.82 -19.97
N ASP A 663 10.62 -24.07 -19.00
CA ASP A 663 9.60 -23.09 -18.63
C ASP A 663 10.25 -21.86 -18.01
N VAL A 664 9.83 -20.66 -18.45
CA VAL A 664 10.26 -19.38 -17.86
C VAL A 664 9.11 -18.70 -17.15
N VAL A 665 9.40 -17.88 -16.13
CA VAL A 665 8.38 -17.07 -15.46
C VAL A 665 7.87 -16.03 -16.46
N ARG A 666 6.57 -16.06 -16.73
CA ARG A 666 5.95 -15.34 -17.85
C ARG A 666 5.54 -13.89 -17.49
N SER A 667 4.70 -13.74 -16.46
CA SER A 667 4.14 -12.43 -16.06
C SER A 667 4.20 -12.20 -14.57
N SER A 668 3.99 -13.24 -13.78
CA SER A 668 3.99 -13.20 -12.33
C SER A 668 4.70 -14.42 -11.76
N TRP A 669 5.42 -14.21 -10.67
CA TRP A 669 6.10 -15.28 -9.91
C TRP A 669 5.13 -16.31 -9.31
N THR A 670 3.85 -15.96 -9.23
CA THR A 670 2.81 -16.78 -8.62
C THR A 670 2.06 -17.65 -9.62
N GLU A 671 2.23 -17.39 -10.92
CA GLU A 671 1.58 -18.16 -11.98
C GLU A 671 2.29 -19.49 -12.23
N LYS A 672 1.47 -20.50 -12.55
CA LYS A 672 2.02 -21.76 -13.04
C LYS A 672 2.57 -21.56 -14.45
N PRO A 673 3.64 -22.30 -14.82
CA PRO A 673 4.12 -22.27 -16.19
C PRO A 673 2.99 -22.65 -17.18
N GLU A 674 2.86 -21.86 -18.22
CA GLU A 674 1.87 -22.07 -19.29
C GLU A 674 2.58 -22.37 -20.61
N PRO A 675 1.85 -22.93 -21.58
CA PRO A 675 2.38 -23.19 -22.92
C PRO A 675 2.92 -21.92 -23.59
N GLU A 676 4.13 -21.99 -24.10
CA GLU A 676 4.83 -20.91 -24.76
C GLU A 676 5.56 -21.39 -26.02
N ALA A 677 5.50 -20.61 -27.10
CA ALA A 677 6.13 -20.89 -28.38
C ALA A 677 7.02 -19.71 -28.80
N TYR A 678 8.22 -20.03 -29.29
CA TYR A 678 9.20 -19.07 -29.78
C TYR A 678 9.34 -19.24 -31.30
N LEU A 679 8.97 -18.22 -32.07
CA LEU A 679 8.99 -18.21 -33.52
C LEU A 679 10.18 -17.39 -34.02
N PRO A 680 10.87 -17.84 -35.08
CA PRO A 680 11.91 -17.06 -35.70
C PRO A 680 11.36 -15.77 -36.31
N TYR A 681 11.96 -14.62 -35.97
CA TYR A 681 11.55 -13.32 -36.51
C TYR A 681 11.56 -13.32 -38.05
N LEU A 682 12.58 -13.94 -38.66
CA LEU A 682 12.75 -13.98 -40.09
C LEU A 682 11.76 -14.90 -40.84
N GLN A 683 10.91 -15.63 -40.12
CA GLN A 683 9.79 -16.42 -40.65
C GLN A 683 8.43 -15.84 -40.27
N GLU A 684 8.41 -14.75 -39.47
CA GLU A 684 7.16 -14.25 -38.93
C GLU A 684 6.54 -13.17 -39.82
N ARG A 685 5.52 -13.56 -40.56
CA ARG A 685 4.87 -12.73 -41.60
C ARG A 685 4.26 -11.44 -41.04
N ASN A 686 3.71 -11.48 -39.81
CA ASN A 686 3.14 -10.30 -39.17
C ASN A 686 4.16 -9.19 -38.94
N TYR A 687 5.43 -9.56 -38.73
CA TYR A 687 6.57 -8.62 -38.57
C TYR A 687 7.18 -8.23 -39.91
N LEU A 688 7.20 -9.13 -40.89
CA LEU A 688 7.91 -8.93 -42.15
C LEU A 688 7.03 -8.40 -43.29
N GLU A 689 5.74 -8.72 -43.29
CA GLU A 689 4.89 -8.50 -44.48
C GLU A 689 3.82 -7.41 -44.25
N ARG A 690 3.43 -7.06 -43.01
CA ARG A 690 2.39 -6.08 -42.76
C ARG A 690 2.93 -4.66 -42.63
N PRO A 691 2.62 -3.73 -43.58
CA PRO A 691 2.91 -2.32 -43.45
C PRO A 691 2.12 -1.72 -42.29
N GLY A 692 2.71 -0.78 -41.54
CA GLY A 692 2.00 -0.07 -40.47
C GLY A 692 1.63 -0.93 -39.25
N SER A 693 2.16 -2.16 -39.18
CA SER A 693 1.91 -3.01 -38.01
C SER A 693 2.55 -2.44 -36.75
N HIS A 694 1.96 -2.69 -35.59
CA HIS A 694 2.53 -2.35 -34.28
C HIS A 694 3.84 -3.10 -33.98
N PHE A 695 4.25 -4.02 -34.84
CA PHE A 695 5.39 -4.92 -34.70
C PHE A 695 6.69 -4.34 -35.30
N GLN A 696 6.89 -3.04 -35.18
CA GLN A 696 8.07 -2.34 -35.69
C GLN A 696 9.15 -2.15 -34.62
N TYR A 697 9.06 -2.88 -33.53
CA TYR A 697 10.04 -2.86 -32.44
C TYR A 697 10.48 -4.25 -32.05
N MET A 698 11.70 -4.34 -31.53
CA MET A 698 12.27 -5.54 -30.90
C MET A 698 13.11 -5.12 -29.72
N THR A 699 13.15 -5.93 -28.68
CA THR A 699 14.03 -5.71 -27.54
C THR A 699 15.35 -6.44 -27.78
N LEU A 700 16.42 -5.65 -27.88
CA LEU A 700 17.79 -6.14 -27.90
C LEU A 700 18.18 -6.58 -26.49
N VAL A 701 18.61 -7.82 -26.36
CA VAL A 701 19.07 -8.44 -25.11
C VAL A 701 20.56 -8.69 -25.23
N VAL A 702 21.35 -8.07 -24.38
CA VAL A 702 22.81 -8.12 -24.44
C VAL A 702 23.39 -8.62 -23.12
N ARG A 703 24.14 -9.70 -23.14
CA ARG A 703 24.93 -10.18 -22.02
C ARG A 703 26.31 -9.58 -22.08
N THR A 704 26.75 -8.92 -21.03
CA THR A 704 28.03 -8.23 -20.93
C THR A 704 29.02 -8.98 -20.03
N GLU A 705 30.32 -8.70 -20.20
CA GLU A 705 31.39 -9.22 -19.33
C GLU A 705 31.54 -8.42 -18.03
N GLY A 706 31.07 -7.16 -18.02
CA GLY A 706 31.16 -6.23 -16.90
C GLY A 706 29.78 -5.67 -16.52
N ASP A 707 29.76 -4.43 -16.00
CA ASP A 707 28.50 -3.73 -15.65
C ASP A 707 27.64 -3.54 -16.91
N PRO A 708 26.44 -4.12 -16.96
CA PRO A 708 25.54 -3.99 -18.10
C PRO A 708 25.17 -2.53 -18.40
N ALA A 709 25.02 -1.69 -17.36
CA ALA A 709 24.65 -0.29 -17.55
C ALA A 709 25.70 0.51 -18.31
N ALA A 710 26.97 0.16 -18.18
CA ALA A 710 28.08 0.82 -18.90
C ALA A 710 28.00 0.61 -20.42
N ALA A 711 27.43 -0.51 -20.89
CA ALA A 711 27.27 -0.80 -22.30
C ALA A 711 26.18 0.02 -22.99
N ALA A 712 25.27 0.66 -22.23
CA ALA A 712 24.08 1.35 -22.78
C ALA A 712 24.46 2.46 -23.78
N ALA A 713 25.46 3.28 -23.47
CA ALA A 713 25.90 4.39 -24.34
C ALA A 713 26.50 3.87 -25.65
N SER A 714 27.38 2.85 -25.58
CA SER A 714 27.98 2.23 -26.76
C SER A 714 26.91 1.60 -27.65
N LEU A 715 25.96 0.86 -27.10
CA LEU A 715 24.88 0.24 -27.86
C LEU A 715 23.93 1.26 -28.49
N ARG A 716 23.63 2.38 -27.80
CA ARG A 716 22.90 3.50 -28.43
C ARG A 716 23.66 4.07 -29.62
N GLY A 717 24.97 4.21 -29.51
CA GLY A 717 25.84 4.62 -30.62
C GLY A 717 25.79 3.64 -31.80
N VAL A 718 25.81 2.33 -31.54
CA VAL A 718 25.66 1.28 -32.56
C VAL A 718 24.30 1.38 -33.28
N ILE A 719 23.21 1.62 -32.55
CA ILE A 719 21.87 1.75 -33.11
C ILE A 719 21.80 3.02 -33.98
N ALA A 720 22.23 4.16 -33.43
CA ALA A 720 22.22 5.44 -34.13
C ALA A 720 23.09 5.45 -35.40
N ALA A 721 24.20 4.70 -35.41
CA ALA A 721 25.06 4.55 -36.61
C ALA A 721 24.37 3.78 -37.74
N GLN A 722 23.41 2.88 -37.41
CA GLN A 722 22.64 2.15 -38.43
C GLN A 722 21.44 2.93 -38.96
N ASP A 723 20.73 3.60 -38.06
CA ASP A 723 19.63 4.50 -38.40
C ASP A 723 19.45 5.54 -37.28
N PRO A 724 19.83 6.81 -37.50
CA PRO A 724 19.65 7.88 -36.51
C PRO A 724 18.19 8.16 -36.14
N ALA A 725 17.23 7.75 -36.98
CA ALA A 725 15.83 7.92 -36.74
C ALA A 725 15.21 6.78 -35.93
N ALA A 726 15.91 5.65 -35.77
CA ALA A 726 15.49 4.57 -34.90
C ALA A 726 15.49 5.04 -33.42
N THR A 727 14.44 4.71 -32.71
CA THR A 727 14.34 5.10 -31.28
C THR A 727 14.76 3.98 -30.36
N VAL A 728 15.35 4.37 -29.24
CA VAL A 728 15.74 3.45 -28.17
C VAL A 728 14.98 3.82 -26.91
N SER A 729 14.21 2.87 -26.39
CA SER A 729 13.43 3.04 -25.15
C SER A 729 13.70 1.87 -24.20
N GLU A 730 13.20 2.00 -22.96
CA GLU A 730 13.25 0.95 -21.94
C GLU A 730 14.65 0.36 -21.72
N VAL A 731 15.66 1.25 -21.65
CA VAL A 731 17.04 0.84 -21.38
C VAL A 731 17.18 0.49 -19.92
N GLN A 732 17.27 -0.80 -19.61
CA GLN A 732 17.30 -1.29 -18.23
C GLN A 732 18.05 -2.63 -18.12
N THR A 733 18.55 -2.95 -16.94
CA THR A 733 19.11 -4.27 -16.69
C THR A 733 18.00 -5.30 -16.45
N MET A 734 18.21 -6.53 -16.87
CA MET A 734 17.24 -7.60 -16.58
C MET A 734 17.05 -7.83 -15.07
N SER A 735 18.08 -7.58 -14.27
CA SER A 735 17.98 -7.57 -12.80
C SER A 735 17.02 -6.50 -12.29
N HIS A 736 16.93 -5.34 -12.96
CA HIS A 736 15.93 -4.30 -12.63
C HIS A 736 14.51 -4.76 -12.97
N VAL A 737 14.30 -5.38 -14.13
CA VAL A 737 13.01 -5.96 -14.54
C VAL A 737 12.53 -6.97 -13.50
N VAL A 738 13.40 -7.86 -13.03
CA VAL A 738 13.11 -8.84 -11.96
C VAL A 738 12.80 -8.15 -10.63
N ALA A 739 13.54 -7.08 -10.28
CA ALA A 739 13.32 -6.33 -9.05
C ALA A 739 11.96 -5.59 -9.07
N ASP A 740 11.57 -5.06 -10.22
CA ASP A 740 10.27 -4.40 -10.41
C ASP A 740 9.11 -5.40 -10.33
N ALA A 741 9.26 -6.58 -10.89
CA ALA A 741 8.26 -7.63 -10.83
C ALA A 741 8.01 -8.19 -9.41
N THR A 742 8.94 -7.96 -8.47
CA THR A 742 8.81 -8.34 -7.04
C THR A 742 8.64 -7.13 -6.11
N ALA A 743 8.49 -5.94 -6.68
CA ALA A 743 8.49 -4.68 -5.92
C ALA A 743 7.30 -4.57 -4.96
N ASP A 744 6.14 -5.10 -5.31
CA ASP A 744 4.94 -5.14 -4.48
C ASP A 744 5.15 -5.96 -3.20
N THR A 745 5.64 -7.20 -3.33
CA THR A 745 5.91 -8.06 -2.18
C THR A 745 6.99 -7.47 -1.28
N ARG A 746 8.05 -6.90 -1.88
CA ARG A 746 9.12 -6.20 -1.14
C ARG A 746 8.59 -4.98 -0.39
N PHE A 747 7.70 -4.21 -1.00
CA PHE A 747 7.09 -3.04 -0.38
C PHE A 747 6.27 -3.42 0.86
N TYR A 748 5.39 -4.43 0.75
CA TYR A 748 4.62 -4.93 1.88
C TYR A 748 5.53 -5.48 2.98
N LEU A 749 6.57 -6.22 2.61
CA LEU A 749 7.55 -6.75 3.57
C LEU A 749 8.23 -5.62 4.38
N ILE A 750 8.68 -4.55 3.72
CA ILE A 750 9.33 -3.41 4.40
C ILE A 750 8.37 -2.77 5.41
N LEU A 751 7.11 -2.52 5.01
CA LEU A 751 6.13 -1.94 5.91
C LEU A 751 5.82 -2.82 7.11
N PHE A 752 5.58 -4.11 6.88
CA PHE A 752 5.30 -5.06 7.96
C PHE A 752 6.51 -5.27 8.88
N ALA A 753 7.72 -5.32 8.34
CA ALA A 753 8.96 -5.41 9.13
C ALA A 753 9.13 -4.18 10.05
N PHE A 754 8.83 -2.99 9.53
CA PHE A 754 8.83 -1.76 10.34
C PHE A 754 7.80 -1.82 11.47
N PHE A 755 6.54 -2.21 11.17
CA PHE A 755 5.49 -2.32 12.18
C PHE A 755 5.80 -3.41 13.22
N ALA A 756 6.35 -4.53 12.79
CA ALA A 756 6.77 -5.63 13.67
C ALA A 756 7.92 -5.19 14.61
N ALA A 757 8.93 -4.52 14.08
CA ALA A 757 10.04 -4.00 14.89
C ALA A 757 9.55 -2.95 15.90
N ALA A 758 8.67 -2.03 15.47
CA ALA A 758 8.04 -1.06 16.36
C ALA A 758 7.20 -1.72 17.45
N ALA A 759 6.40 -2.73 17.09
CA ALA A 759 5.59 -3.48 18.06
C ALA A 759 6.44 -4.24 19.07
N ALA A 760 7.51 -4.92 18.63
CA ALA A 760 8.44 -5.62 19.51
C ALA A 760 9.16 -4.65 20.47
N ALA A 761 9.59 -3.49 19.97
CA ALA A 761 10.21 -2.46 20.81
C ALA A 761 9.23 -1.90 21.85
N LEU A 762 7.98 -1.61 21.42
CA LEU A 762 6.93 -1.12 22.31
C LEU A 762 6.56 -2.17 23.38
N ALA A 763 6.43 -3.44 23.02
CA ALA A 763 6.19 -4.52 23.98
C ALA A 763 7.34 -4.66 24.98
N GLY A 764 8.59 -4.53 24.52
CA GLY A 764 9.77 -4.50 25.39
C GLY A 764 9.76 -3.33 26.37
N ILE A 765 9.41 -2.13 25.90
CA ILE A 765 9.26 -0.92 26.74
C ILE A 765 8.15 -1.11 27.78
N GLY A 766 7.01 -1.71 27.39
CA GLY A 766 5.90 -2.02 28.29
C GLY A 766 6.33 -2.92 29.44
N VAL A 767 6.98 -4.05 29.13
CA VAL A 767 7.51 -4.99 30.14
C VAL A 767 8.53 -4.30 31.04
N PHE A 768 9.50 -3.60 30.44
CA PHE A 768 10.52 -2.88 31.20
C PHE A 768 9.90 -1.89 32.17
N GLY A 769 8.90 -1.11 31.75
CA GLY A 769 8.17 -0.14 32.56
C GLY A 769 7.43 -0.78 33.73
N VAL A 770 6.69 -1.86 33.48
CA VAL A 770 5.92 -2.59 34.52
C VAL A 770 6.85 -3.25 35.53
N VAL A 771 7.92 -3.92 35.07
CA VAL A 771 8.88 -4.58 35.92
C VAL A 771 9.66 -3.57 36.77
N SER A 772 10.14 -2.48 36.18
CA SER A 772 10.84 -1.41 36.91
C SER A 772 9.99 -0.84 38.02
N TYR A 773 8.70 -0.59 37.75
CA TYR A 773 7.76 -0.12 38.75
C TYR A 773 7.46 -1.17 39.83
N ALA A 774 7.25 -2.42 39.49
CA ALA A 774 7.01 -3.49 40.45
C ALA A 774 8.20 -3.68 41.41
N VAL A 775 9.40 -3.63 40.85
CA VAL A 775 10.67 -3.69 41.59
C VAL A 775 10.82 -2.51 42.55
N SER A 776 10.58 -1.27 42.09
CA SER A 776 10.70 -0.09 42.95
C SER A 776 9.73 -0.08 44.12
N ARG A 777 8.56 -0.68 44.01
CA ARG A 777 7.59 -0.85 45.13
C ARG A 777 7.93 -1.97 46.08
N ARG A 778 8.66 -3.00 45.63
CA ARG A 778 9.07 -4.15 46.45
C ARG A 778 10.51 -4.01 46.95
N THR A 779 11.13 -2.83 46.86
CA THR A 779 12.55 -2.62 47.26
C THR A 779 12.79 -3.01 48.73
N ARG A 780 11.87 -2.65 49.64
CA ARG A 780 11.94 -3.04 51.07
C ARG A 780 11.77 -4.55 51.26
N GLU A 781 10.85 -5.19 50.55
CA GLU A 781 10.65 -6.65 50.56
C GLU A 781 11.93 -7.37 50.09
N PHE A 782 12.54 -6.88 49.02
CA PHE A 782 13.79 -7.42 48.47
C PHE A 782 14.96 -7.17 49.47
N GLY A 783 15.00 -5.99 50.13
CA GLY A 783 15.96 -5.72 51.17
C GLY A 783 15.87 -6.66 52.36
N ILE A 784 14.65 -6.97 52.82
CA ILE A 784 14.41 -7.93 53.91
C ILE A 784 14.84 -9.35 53.51
N ARG A 785 14.47 -9.78 52.29
CA ARG A 785 14.85 -11.12 51.80
C ARG A 785 16.37 -11.28 51.63
N LEU A 786 17.06 -10.24 51.13
CA LEU A 786 18.50 -10.22 51.03
C LEU A 786 19.16 -10.26 52.42
N ALA A 787 18.61 -9.51 53.40
CA ALA A 787 19.09 -9.53 54.78
C ALA A 787 18.87 -10.89 55.48
N LEU A 788 17.82 -11.65 55.10
CA LEU A 788 17.50 -13.01 55.53
C LEU A 788 18.29 -14.11 54.76
N GLY A 789 19.21 -13.72 53.84
CA GLY A 789 20.10 -14.66 53.15
C GLY A 789 19.62 -15.15 51.79
N ALA A 790 18.56 -14.57 51.22
CA ALA A 790 18.13 -14.92 49.87
C ALA A 790 19.22 -14.55 48.82
N GLY A 791 19.49 -15.46 47.89
CA GLY A 791 20.45 -15.22 46.81
C GLY A 791 19.97 -14.14 45.82
N ARG A 792 20.90 -13.36 45.28
CA ARG A 792 20.60 -12.39 44.24
C ARG A 792 19.97 -13.04 42.99
N ARG A 793 20.38 -14.27 42.68
CA ARG A 793 19.84 -15.05 41.55
C ARG A 793 18.38 -15.43 41.77
N ASP A 794 17.99 -15.74 43.00
CA ASP A 794 16.62 -16.15 43.36
C ASP A 794 15.64 -14.98 43.18
N LEU A 795 16.08 -13.75 43.59
CA LEU A 795 15.30 -12.54 43.39
C LEU A 795 15.11 -12.23 41.88
N VAL A 796 16.19 -12.35 41.10
CA VAL A 796 16.11 -12.13 39.62
C VAL A 796 15.19 -13.20 39.00
N ALA A 797 15.36 -14.47 39.36
CA ALA A 797 14.53 -15.57 38.84
C ALA A 797 13.03 -15.38 39.18
N MET A 798 12.71 -14.88 40.38
CA MET A 798 11.34 -14.61 40.81
C MET A 798 10.72 -13.50 39.95
N VAL A 799 11.39 -12.36 39.79
CA VAL A 799 10.87 -11.21 39.00
C VAL A 799 10.72 -11.55 37.53
N VAL A 800 11.75 -12.23 36.98
CA VAL A 800 11.72 -12.67 35.58
C VAL A 800 10.62 -13.72 35.39
N GLY A 801 10.48 -14.69 36.29
CA GLY A 801 9.45 -15.73 36.20
C GLY A 801 8.01 -15.21 36.25
N GLU A 802 7.75 -14.18 37.11
CA GLU A 802 6.44 -13.53 37.16
C GLU A 802 6.12 -12.82 35.82
N SER A 803 7.09 -12.10 35.27
CA SER A 803 6.96 -11.39 33.98
C SER A 803 6.79 -12.35 32.78
N MET A 804 7.55 -13.46 32.79
CA MET A 804 7.48 -14.49 31.75
C MET A 804 6.14 -15.22 31.70
N ARG A 805 5.50 -15.45 32.85
CA ARG A 805 4.13 -16.04 32.87
C ARG A 805 3.14 -15.16 32.13
N VAL A 806 3.16 -13.85 32.34
CA VAL A 806 2.28 -12.91 31.66
C VAL A 806 2.61 -12.84 30.18
N ALA A 807 3.90 -12.78 29.83
CA ALA A 807 4.35 -12.79 28.43
C ALA A 807 3.95 -14.08 27.71
N LEU A 808 4.08 -15.24 28.34
CA LEU A 808 3.67 -16.53 27.77
C LEU A 808 2.15 -16.63 27.59
N ALA A 809 1.35 -16.16 28.55
CA ALA A 809 -0.10 -16.10 28.42
C ALA A 809 -0.52 -15.19 27.27
N GLY A 810 0.09 -13.99 27.15
CA GLY A 810 -0.13 -13.07 26.03
C GLY A 810 0.32 -13.69 24.70
N SER A 811 1.46 -14.39 24.70
CA SER A 811 1.96 -15.07 23.51
C SER A 811 1.01 -16.20 23.04
N ALA A 812 0.47 -16.99 23.94
CA ALA A 812 -0.51 -18.03 23.61
C ALA A 812 -1.80 -17.43 23.01
N ALA A 813 -2.31 -16.36 23.62
CA ALA A 813 -3.45 -15.62 23.06
C ALA A 813 -3.13 -15.01 21.68
N GLY A 814 -1.92 -14.46 21.51
CA GLY A 814 -1.44 -13.90 20.25
C GLY A 814 -1.28 -14.93 19.16
N VAL A 815 -0.79 -16.12 19.47
CA VAL A 815 -0.73 -17.25 18.51
C VAL A 815 -2.13 -17.66 18.07
N ALA A 816 -3.08 -17.78 19.00
CA ALA A 816 -4.47 -18.09 18.65
C ALA A 816 -5.08 -17.00 17.74
N ALA A 817 -4.85 -15.72 18.05
CA ALA A 817 -5.28 -14.59 17.22
C ALA A 817 -4.58 -14.59 15.84
N ALA A 818 -3.27 -14.86 15.78
CA ALA A 818 -2.55 -14.96 14.52
C ALA A 818 -3.08 -16.07 13.62
N LEU A 819 -3.35 -17.28 14.18
CA LEU A 819 -3.96 -18.39 13.44
C LEU A 819 -5.34 -18.04 12.85
N ALA A 820 -6.11 -17.19 13.51
CA ALA A 820 -7.39 -16.71 13.01
C ALA A 820 -7.23 -15.64 11.93
N LEU A 821 -6.33 -14.66 12.13
CA LEU A 821 -6.21 -13.47 11.29
C LEU A 821 -5.31 -13.64 10.07
N THR A 822 -4.30 -14.52 10.12
CA THR A 822 -3.37 -14.73 8.99
C THR A 822 -4.07 -15.27 7.73
N GLY A 823 -5.28 -15.85 7.88
CA GLY A 823 -6.13 -16.20 6.75
C GLY A 823 -6.46 -15.02 5.82
N LEU A 824 -6.53 -13.79 6.37
CA LEU A 824 -6.76 -12.56 5.61
C LEU A 824 -5.57 -12.17 4.72
N MET A 825 -4.38 -12.70 5.02
CA MET A 825 -3.16 -12.43 4.27
C MET A 825 -2.89 -13.43 3.15
N ARG A 826 -3.77 -14.44 2.94
CA ARG A 826 -3.53 -15.49 1.93
C ARG A 826 -3.21 -14.95 0.54
N GLY A 827 -3.90 -13.89 0.12
CA GLY A 827 -3.65 -13.25 -1.17
C GLY A 827 -2.31 -12.48 -1.26
N LEU A 828 -1.62 -12.25 -0.13
CA LEU A 828 -0.33 -11.57 -0.08
C LEU A 828 0.84 -12.56 0.10
N LEU A 829 0.55 -13.85 0.33
CA LEU A 829 1.55 -14.87 0.62
C LEU A 829 1.73 -15.80 -0.57
N TYR A 830 2.98 -16.09 -0.90
CA TYR A 830 3.36 -17.04 -1.93
C TYR A 830 4.17 -18.21 -1.34
N GLY A 831 3.80 -19.44 -1.70
CA GLY A 831 4.56 -20.65 -1.33
C GLY A 831 4.65 -20.97 0.16
N VAL A 832 3.98 -20.16 1.01
CA VAL A 832 3.98 -20.31 2.47
C VAL A 832 2.54 -20.41 2.97
N GLY A 833 2.25 -21.45 3.73
CA GLY A 833 0.95 -21.55 4.40
C GLY A 833 0.76 -20.45 5.42
N ALA A 834 -0.42 -19.81 5.42
CA ALA A 834 -0.76 -18.77 6.40
C ALA A 834 -0.66 -19.25 7.87
N ARG A 835 -0.59 -20.56 8.11
CA ARG A 835 -0.48 -21.20 9.43
C ARG A 835 0.83 -21.94 9.62
N ASP A 836 1.94 -21.45 9.05
CA ASP A 836 3.25 -22.10 9.12
C ASP A 836 3.75 -22.20 10.56
N PRO A 837 3.88 -23.41 11.13
CA PRO A 837 4.20 -23.60 12.55
C PRO A 837 5.64 -23.16 12.88
N ALA A 838 6.57 -23.27 11.93
CA ALA A 838 7.95 -22.88 12.14
C ALA A 838 8.09 -21.36 12.29
N THR A 839 7.34 -20.59 11.48
CA THR A 839 7.28 -19.13 11.59
C THR A 839 6.67 -18.69 12.92
N ILE A 840 5.56 -19.30 13.33
CA ILE A 840 4.89 -18.98 14.59
C ILE A 840 5.79 -19.27 15.79
N ALA A 841 6.43 -20.44 15.82
CA ALA A 841 7.36 -20.82 16.88
C ALA A 841 8.57 -19.87 16.95
N GLY A 842 9.17 -19.54 15.79
CA GLY A 842 10.28 -18.58 15.72
C GLY A 842 9.94 -17.21 16.26
N VAL A 843 8.77 -16.69 15.90
CA VAL A 843 8.28 -15.39 16.40
C VAL A 843 8.03 -15.43 17.91
N ALA A 844 7.41 -16.51 18.42
CA ALA A 844 7.17 -16.67 19.85
C ALA A 844 8.50 -16.69 20.63
N LEU A 845 9.54 -17.37 20.11
CA LEU A 845 10.88 -17.37 20.71
C LEU A 845 11.53 -16.00 20.72
N VAL A 846 11.43 -15.23 19.62
CA VAL A 846 11.98 -13.86 19.54
C VAL A 846 11.30 -12.96 20.58
N LEU A 847 9.98 -13.00 20.71
CA LEU A 847 9.27 -12.19 21.70
C LEU A 847 9.56 -12.66 23.15
N ALA A 848 9.70 -13.97 23.39
CA ALA A 848 10.13 -14.48 24.67
C ALA A 848 11.54 -13.95 25.04
N ALA A 849 12.46 -13.87 24.08
CA ALA A 849 13.78 -13.27 24.29
C ALA A 849 13.70 -11.78 24.61
N VAL A 850 12.85 -11.02 23.90
CA VAL A 850 12.59 -9.59 24.18
C VAL A 850 12.05 -9.42 25.61
N ALA A 851 11.07 -10.23 26.02
CA ALA A 851 10.50 -10.21 27.37
C ALA A 851 11.55 -10.52 28.43
N LEU A 852 12.39 -11.52 28.18
CA LEU A 852 13.48 -11.91 29.08
C LEU A 852 14.47 -10.77 29.29
N VAL A 853 14.95 -10.16 28.21
CA VAL A 853 15.90 -9.03 28.27
C VAL A 853 15.27 -7.83 28.98
N ALA A 854 14.02 -7.48 28.60
CA ALA A 854 13.30 -6.34 29.18
C ALA A 854 13.03 -6.50 30.69
N SER A 855 12.81 -7.74 31.18
CA SER A 855 12.58 -8.02 32.59
C SER A 855 13.88 -8.20 33.38
N TRP A 856 14.93 -8.71 32.74
CA TRP A 856 16.22 -8.99 33.42
C TRP A 856 16.95 -7.74 33.85
N LEU A 857 16.95 -6.67 33.04
CA LEU A 857 17.62 -5.40 33.31
C LEU A 857 17.15 -4.75 34.66
N PRO A 858 15.82 -4.52 34.88
CA PRO A 858 15.33 -3.99 36.14
C PRO A 858 15.54 -4.96 37.31
N ALA A 859 15.36 -6.27 37.11
CA ALA A 859 15.57 -7.28 38.15
C ALA A 859 17.03 -7.30 38.63
N ARG A 860 17.99 -7.19 37.72
CA ARG A 860 19.42 -7.08 38.03
C ARG A 860 19.75 -5.82 38.82
N ARG A 861 19.12 -4.68 38.49
CA ARG A 861 19.29 -3.42 39.26
C ARG A 861 18.76 -3.59 40.68
N ALA A 862 17.61 -4.21 40.86
CA ALA A 862 16.99 -4.49 42.14
C ALA A 862 17.86 -5.38 43.04
N SER A 863 18.47 -6.42 42.49
CA SER A 863 19.33 -7.36 43.23
C SER A 863 20.65 -6.75 43.71
N ARG A 864 20.97 -5.52 43.25
CA ARG A 864 22.19 -4.78 43.66
C ARG A 864 21.92 -3.67 44.68
N VAL A 865 20.69 -3.50 45.16
CA VAL A 865 20.36 -2.48 46.19
C VAL A 865 20.95 -2.93 47.51
N ASP A 866 21.64 -1.98 48.21
CA ASP A 866 22.18 -2.23 49.54
C ASP A 866 21.02 -2.44 50.54
N PRO A 867 21.01 -3.57 51.29
CA PRO A 867 19.95 -3.83 52.27
C PRO A 867 19.79 -2.74 53.32
N ARG A 868 20.88 -2.04 53.67
CA ARG A 868 20.86 -0.93 54.65
C ARG A 868 20.10 0.29 54.12
N THR A 869 20.35 0.66 52.87
CA THR A 869 19.61 1.76 52.22
C THR A 869 18.15 1.39 51.91
N ALA A 870 17.85 0.10 51.62
CA ALA A 870 16.50 -0.38 51.40
C ALA A 870 15.62 -0.37 52.69
N LEU A 871 16.22 -0.54 53.84
CA LEU A 871 15.54 -0.51 55.16
C LEU A 871 15.37 0.90 55.70
N GLN A 872 16.17 1.87 55.26
CA GLN A 872 16.14 3.28 55.69
C GLN A 872 15.30 4.18 54.77
N ALA A 873 14.85 3.69 53.62
CA ALA A 873 13.95 4.43 52.71
C ALA A 873 12.54 4.46 53.31
N GLU A 874 12.14 5.59 53.92
CA GLU A 874 10.78 5.92 54.33
C GLU A 874 9.85 6.28 53.14
#